data_63d87c2a960a59b0789ffd3451fe5810
#
_entry.id   63d87c2a960a59b0789ffd3451fe5810
#
_cell.length_a   1.000
_cell.length_b   1.000
_cell.length_c   1.000
_cell.angle_alpha   90.00
_cell.angle_beta   90.00
_cell.angle_gamma   90.00
#
_symmetry.space_group_name_H-M   'P 1'
#
loop_
_entity.id
_entity.type
_entity.pdbx_description
1 polymer ?
#
loop_
_entity_poly.entity_id
_entity_poly.type
_entity_poly.pdbx_seq_one_letter_code
_entity_poly.pdbx_strand_id
1 'polypeptide(L)'
;MLLFVLAQAAAAVVAPVPQPAPPGQAAQPAVVSYPPEFFAKVSPNTALDMVNALPGFALDTGNGVRGYEGAAGNVLIDGQRPASKSEGVDSLLQRMLATHVARIDVIRGGAPGIDMQGKTVIANVITKGGDAARGIFHYADQHSTDGRRWGTLRIEGSGQVGPRTWEGGLTLSGFTDDGLGDGPRTQTNGAGVPTLAGHIHSQGWGTQNILTAAGETPLADGRLRINIRISPQVYDSNELDTIILPDSHTEHDHQDDNNLQTELGARYNRGFGARTTIEVVALRQDRTERYADAFTTPSDAQIFHQDTRTSETILRGVVKFQQNAKLSWEAGAEGAYNTLANRILFSDNGAFQQVPAANVDVDEKRGEAFAKAVWRPFSTLTIEGAVREEGSRIESTGDVNLQKSLYFTKPRIAVTWAPNADNQVRLRYEREVGQLDFGAFTASTNLVAGVVTAGNPNLEPQQDWASEIAYERHFWGSGAVVLTLRHMEITDLIDRAPVRAPDGSFFDTPANIGSGKEDDAVVTATIPLDKIGLKGAQLRGDYTRRWSEVLDPTTGGKRPISGQHPSDWDAHYSQTVGVFIYGVDAYGGWQQRNYRFNAIQIDKLGTFVTPFVEWKPNPKLSWRIELDNVTARGFKHTFENYNGPRNLVPLATVDQRIVHPGRVFYLRLRKTFGN
;
A
#
# COMPACT_ATOMS: atom_id res chain seq x y z
N MET A 1 -35.90 -14.79 0.08
CA MET A 1 -37.27 -14.25 0.13
C MET A 1 -37.57 -13.96 1.58
N LEU A 2 -37.25 -12.74 2.04
CA LEU A 2 -37.59 -12.23 3.37
C LEU A 2 -38.21 -10.85 3.16
N LEU A 3 -39.52 -10.78 3.40
CA LEU A 3 -40.33 -9.55 3.36
C LEU A 3 -39.99 -8.68 4.57
N PHE A 4 -39.68 -7.39 4.29
CA PHE A 4 -39.73 -6.33 5.30
C PHE A 4 -41.10 -5.65 5.22
N VAL A 5 -41.87 -5.79 6.27
CA VAL A 5 -43.08 -5.01 6.50
C VAL A 5 -42.70 -3.65 7.05
N LEU A 6 -43.00 -2.58 6.32
CA LEU A 6 -42.86 -1.20 6.75
C LEU A 6 -44.13 -0.72 7.44
N ALA A 7 -44.03 -0.41 8.73
CA ALA A 7 -45.03 0.38 9.44
C ALA A 7 -44.81 1.87 9.12
N GLN A 8 -45.77 2.51 8.48
CA GLN A 8 -45.84 3.95 8.29
C GLN A 8 -46.25 4.64 9.59
N ALA A 9 -45.33 5.42 10.16
CA ALA A 9 -45.68 6.49 11.11
C ALA A 9 -45.38 7.82 10.45
N ALA A 10 -46.42 8.61 10.22
CA ALA A 10 -46.30 9.97 9.73
C ALA A 10 -45.66 10.85 10.80
N ALA A 11 -44.46 11.33 10.56
CA ALA A 11 -43.78 12.36 11.35
C ALA A 11 -43.62 13.63 10.50
N ALA A 12 -44.00 14.74 11.10
CA ALA A 12 -43.96 16.08 10.49
C ALA A 12 -42.58 16.41 9.89
N VAL A 13 -42.59 16.91 8.66
CA VAL A 13 -41.44 17.42 7.95
C VAL A 13 -40.91 18.67 8.65
N VAL A 14 -39.87 18.52 9.47
CA VAL A 14 -39.02 19.65 9.86
C VAL A 14 -37.99 19.80 8.76
N ALA A 15 -38.05 20.90 8.04
CA ALA A 15 -37.05 21.27 7.03
C ALA A 15 -35.64 21.25 7.66
N PRO A 16 -34.61 20.71 6.97
CA PRO A 16 -33.25 20.76 7.48
C PRO A 16 -32.84 22.23 7.62
N VAL A 17 -32.52 22.62 8.85
CA VAL A 17 -31.88 23.92 9.10
C VAL A 17 -30.55 23.89 8.33
N PRO A 18 -30.30 24.84 7.40
CA PRO A 18 -29.00 24.93 6.76
C PRO A 18 -27.96 25.14 7.87
N GLN A 19 -27.00 24.23 7.95
CA GLN A 19 -25.85 24.43 8.82
C GLN A 19 -25.19 25.75 8.36
N PRO A 20 -25.06 26.78 9.22
CA PRO A 20 -24.42 28.02 8.84
C PRO A 20 -23.00 27.68 8.39
N ALA A 21 -22.65 28.10 7.16
CA ALA A 21 -21.26 28.09 6.73
C ALA A 21 -20.43 28.76 7.85
N PRO A 22 -19.31 28.15 8.30
CA PRO A 22 -18.49 28.76 9.32
C PRO A 22 -18.11 30.17 8.82
N PRO A 23 -18.20 31.21 9.69
CA PRO A 23 -17.88 32.57 9.30
C PRO A 23 -16.47 32.59 8.71
N GLY A 24 -16.28 33.27 7.57
CA GLY A 24 -15.13 33.27 6.70
C GLY A 24 -13.82 33.03 7.43
N GLN A 25 -13.30 31.81 7.35
CA GLN A 25 -11.99 31.49 7.89
C GLN A 25 -10.97 32.26 7.05
N ALA A 26 -10.33 33.24 7.67
CA ALA A 26 -9.10 33.80 7.12
C ALA A 26 -8.18 32.63 6.73
N ALA A 27 -7.64 32.63 5.52
CA ALA A 27 -6.81 31.58 4.97
C ALA A 27 -5.79 31.13 6.05
N GLN A 28 -5.95 29.91 6.56
CA GLN A 28 -5.01 29.34 7.51
C GLN A 28 -3.80 28.85 6.68
N PRO A 29 -2.57 29.30 6.94
CA PRO A 29 -1.40 28.90 6.17
C PRO A 29 -1.16 27.38 6.12
N ALA A 30 -1.70 26.65 7.09
CA ALA A 30 -1.63 25.19 7.17
C ALA A 30 -2.66 24.46 6.28
N VAL A 31 -3.65 25.16 5.71
CA VAL A 31 -4.70 24.58 4.84
C VAL A 31 -4.77 25.36 3.54
N VAL A 32 -4.56 24.68 2.42
CA VAL A 32 -4.70 25.24 1.08
C VAL A 32 -5.88 24.59 0.40
N SER A 33 -6.88 25.38 0.02
CA SER A 33 -8.09 24.91 -0.65
C SER A 33 -7.96 25.01 -2.17
N TYR A 34 -8.24 23.94 -2.87
CA TYR A 34 -8.24 23.84 -4.32
C TYR A 34 -9.67 23.63 -4.82
N PRO A 35 -10.29 24.65 -5.43
CA PRO A 35 -11.63 24.53 -6.01
C PRO A 35 -11.60 23.75 -7.35
N PRO A 36 -12.74 23.26 -7.87
CA PRO A 36 -12.79 22.46 -9.10
C PRO A 36 -12.16 23.16 -10.32
N GLU A 37 -12.24 24.49 -10.39
CA GLU A 37 -11.69 25.30 -11.47
C GLU A 37 -10.15 25.18 -11.56
N PHE A 38 -9.47 24.95 -10.43
CA PHE A 38 -8.03 24.70 -10.39
C PHE A 38 -7.65 23.50 -11.26
N PHE A 39 -8.49 22.48 -11.25
CA PHE A 39 -8.26 21.22 -11.97
C PHE A 39 -8.76 21.21 -13.42
N ALA A 40 -9.38 22.30 -13.89
CA ALA A 40 -9.94 22.36 -15.24
C ALA A 40 -8.91 22.03 -16.34
N LYS A 41 -7.64 22.40 -16.13
CA LYS A 41 -6.54 22.13 -17.08
C LYS A 41 -6.22 20.65 -17.25
N VAL A 42 -6.41 19.82 -16.21
CA VAL A 42 -6.17 18.38 -16.24
C VAL A 42 -7.43 17.59 -16.58
N SER A 43 -8.56 18.26 -16.72
CA SER A 43 -9.85 17.66 -17.09
C SER A 43 -10.16 16.37 -16.31
N PRO A 44 -10.22 16.38 -14.96
CA PRO A 44 -10.37 15.19 -14.16
C PRO A 44 -11.72 14.52 -14.37
N ASN A 45 -11.76 13.18 -14.32
CA ASN A 45 -13.00 12.40 -14.31
C ASN A 45 -13.42 12.05 -12.90
N THR A 46 -12.45 11.81 -12.02
CA THR A 46 -12.66 11.31 -10.67
C THR A 46 -11.92 12.16 -9.64
N ALA A 47 -12.28 11.99 -8.36
CA ALA A 47 -11.56 12.63 -7.28
C ALA A 47 -10.09 12.17 -7.22
N LEU A 48 -9.79 10.93 -7.62
CA LEU A 48 -8.40 10.47 -7.71
C LEU A 48 -7.59 11.28 -8.72
N ASP A 49 -8.16 11.56 -9.90
CA ASP A 49 -7.50 12.41 -10.91
C ASP A 49 -7.20 13.82 -10.33
N MET A 50 -8.12 14.34 -9.49
CA MET A 50 -7.92 15.65 -8.81
C MET A 50 -6.85 15.56 -7.72
N VAL A 51 -6.89 14.54 -6.87
CA VAL A 51 -5.91 14.34 -5.78
C VAL A 51 -4.51 14.17 -6.37
N ASN A 52 -4.38 13.38 -7.42
CA ASN A 52 -3.12 13.19 -8.13
C ASN A 52 -2.59 14.47 -8.81
N ALA A 53 -3.44 15.45 -9.07
CA ALA A 53 -3.05 16.74 -9.66
C ALA A 53 -2.69 17.81 -8.60
N LEU A 54 -2.77 17.51 -7.31
CA LEU A 54 -2.44 18.45 -6.23
C LEU A 54 -0.94 18.76 -6.22
N PRO A 55 -0.55 20.04 -6.17
CA PRO A 55 0.85 20.43 -6.12
C PRO A 55 1.55 19.98 -4.83
N GLY A 56 2.69 19.30 -4.97
CA GLY A 56 3.50 18.86 -3.82
C GLY A 56 2.82 17.83 -2.92
N PHE A 57 1.81 17.12 -3.42
CA PHE A 57 1.12 16.05 -2.71
C PHE A 57 1.38 14.71 -3.39
N ALA A 58 1.93 13.77 -2.65
CA ALA A 58 2.02 12.37 -3.03
C ALA A 58 0.91 11.58 -2.32
N LEU A 59 0.12 10.80 -3.07
CA LEU A 59 -0.91 9.95 -2.51
C LEU A 59 -0.26 8.78 -1.76
N ASP A 60 -0.60 8.65 -0.48
CA ASP A 60 -0.27 7.51 0.35
C ASP A 60 -1.56 6.75 0.64
N THR A 61 -1.67 5.53 0.14
CA THR A 61 -2.86 4.68 0.31
C THR A 61 -2.88 3.93 1.64
N GLY A 62 -1.84 4.08 2.45
CA GLY A 62 -1.62 3.30 3.67
C GLY A 62 -0.94 1.96 3.36
N ASN A 63 -0.55 1.26 4.40
CA ASN A 63 -0.01 -0.09 4.31
C ASN A 63 -0.97 -1.09 4.98
N GLY A 64 -0.95 -2.34 4.54
CA GLY A 64 -1.84 -3.41 5.01
C GLY A 64 -1.49 -3.97 6.40
N VAL A 65 -0.64 -3.26 7.19
CA VAL A 65 -0.23 -3.71 8.53
C VAL A 65 -1.41 -3.81 9.48
N ARG A 66 -1.28 -4.61 10.52
CA ARG A 66 -2.29 -4.79 11.56
C ARG A 66 -2.54 -3.49 12.31
N GLY A 67 -3.77 -3.32 12.84
CA GLY A 67 -4.22 -2.09 13.47
C GLY A 67 -4.85 -1.11 12.46
N TYR A 68 -5.62 -0.16 12.98
CA TYR A 68 -6.36 0.76 12.12
C TYR A 68 -5.49 1.92 11.61
N GLU A 69 -4.52 2.37 12.38
CA GLU A 69 -3.74 3.56 12.04
C GLU A 69 -2.76 3.33 10.88
N GLY A 70 -2.01 2.23 10.90
CA GLY A 70 -1.03 1.92 9.86
C GLY A 70 -1.67 1.74 8.47
N ALA A 71 -2.93 1.29 8.42
CA ALA A 71 -3.70 1.16 7.19
C ALA A 71 -4.29 2.47 6.67
N ALA A 72 -4.25 3.55 7.47
CA ALA A 72 -4.81 4.84 7.09
C ALA A 72 -3.90 5.56 6.09
N GLY A 73 -4.38 5.79 4.88
CA GLY A 73 -3.74 6.66 3.89
C GLY A 73 -3.75 8.14 4.29
N ASN A 74 -3.29 9.01 3.39
CA ASN A 74 -3.23 10.45 3.65
C ASN A 74 -4.37 11.25 3.00
N VAL A 75 -5.52 10.61 2.74
CA VAL A 75 -6.72 11.29 2.22
C VAL A 75 -7.90 11.09 3.13
N LEU A 76 -8.65 12.17 3.34
CA LEU A 76 -9.96 12.19 4.01
C LEU A 76 -11.06 12.48 3.00
N ILE A 77 -12.26 12.03 3.29
CA ILE A 77 -13.50 12.39 2.58
C ILE A 77 -14.43 13.04 3.60
N ASP A 78 -14.81 14.29 3.36
CA ASP A 78 -15.63 15.11 4.28
C ASP A 78 -15.10 15.13 5.73
N GLY A 79 -13.78 15.22 5.88
CA GLY A 79 -13.08 15.25 7.17
C GLY A 79 -12.96 13.91 7.86
N GLN A 80 -13.36 12.81 7.21
CA GLN A 80 -13.34 11.46 7.77
C GLN A 80 -12.44 10.53 6.96
N ARG A 81 -11.77 9.62 7.63
CA ARG A 81 -11.06 8.54 6.96
C ARG A 81 -12.04 7.48 6.45
N PRO A 82 -11.72 6.75 5.39
CA PRO A 82 -12.48 5.57 5.00
C PRO A 82 -12.66 4.61 6.19
N ALA A 83 -13.84 4.00 6.30
CA ALA A 83 -14.11 3.02 7.37
C ALA A 83 -13.54 1.64 7.03
N SER A 84 -13.23 1.37 5.75
CA SER A 84 -12.60 0.16 5.27
C SER A 84 -11.08 0.23 5.47
N LYS A 85 -10.48 -0.89 5.84
CA LYS A 85 -9.03 -1.09 5.90
C LYS A 85 -8.52 -1.79 4.65
N SER A 86 -9.29 -2.73 4.10
CA SER A 86 -8.93 -3.52 2.92
C SER A 86 -9.26 -2.82 1.60
N GLU A 87 -10.03 -1.73 1.62
CA GLU A 87 -10.28 -0.90 0.46
C GLU A 87 -9.38 0.32 0.48
N GLY A 88 -8.41 0.37 -0.44
CA GLY A 88 -7.50 1.50 -0.58
C GLY A 88 -8.26 2.81 -0.87
N VAL A 89 -7.74 3.90 -0.35
CA VAL A 89 -8.32 5.24 -0.56
C VAL A 89 -8.35 5.63 -2.04
N ASP A 90 -7.41 5.14 -2.84
CA ASP A 90 -7.38 5.29 -4.30
C ASP A 90 -8.62 4.71 -4.97
N SER A 91 -9.05 3.51 -4.56
CA SER A 91 -10.27 2.86 -5.06
C SER A 91 -11.52 3.67 -4.73
N LEU A 92 -11.59 4.22 -3.52
CA LEU A 92 -12.68 5.11 -3.10
C LEU A 92 -12.72 6.40 -3.92
N LEU A 93 -11.56 7.03 -4.15
CA LEU A 93 -11.44 8.24 -4.93
C LEU A 93 -11.72 8.01 -6.42
N GLN A 94 -11.40 6.83 -6.95
CA GLN A 94 -11.76 6.45 -8.33
C GLN A 94 -13.28 6.35 -8.53
N ARG A 95 -14.05 6.02 -7.49
CA ARG A 95 -15.52 5.96 -7.54
C ARG A 95 -16.18 7.33 -7.48
N MET A 96 -15.50 8.30 -6.90
CA MET A 96 -16.03 9.65 -6.73
C MET A 96 -15.84 10.47 -7.98
N LEU A 97 -16.94 10.91 -8.61
CA LEU A 97 -16.89 11.78 -9.77
C LEU A 97 -16.23 13.12 -9.42
N ALA A 98 -15.35 13.63 -10.28
CA ALA A 98 -14.76 14.96 -10.13
C ALA A 98 -15.82 16.08 -10.03
N THR A 99 -16.96 15.93 -10.74
CA THR A 99 -18.09 16.87 -10.67
C THR A 99 -18.76 16.90 -9.30
N HIS A 100 -18.59 15.87 -8.49
CA HIS A 100 -19.12 15.78 -7.12
C HIS A 100 -18.19 16.40 -6.08
N VAL A 101 -16.95 16.65 -6.41
CA VAL A 101 -16.01 17.34 -5.52
C VAL A 101 -16.34 18.82 -5.48
N ALA A 102 -16.57 19.36 -4.27
CA ALA A 102 -16.77 20.79 -4.04
C ALA A 102 -15.42 21.52 -4.00
N ARG A 103 -14.43 20.91 -3.34
CA ARG A 103 -13.03 21.37 -3.27
C ARG A 103 -12.17 20.29 -2.64
N ILE A 104 -10.86 20.44 -2.73
CA ILE A 104 -9.90 19.62 -1.97
C ILE A 104 -9.08 20.55 -1.08
N ASP A 105 -9.10 20.27 0.21
CA ASP A 105 -8.31 21.01 1.21
C ASP A 105 -7.04 20.22 1.51
N VAL A 106 -5.87 20.74 1.15
CA VAL A 106 -4.58 20.14 1.51
C VAL A 106 -4.15 20.72 2.86
N ILE A 107 -4.01 19.84 3.83
CA ILE A 107 -3.75 20.15 5.24
C ILE A 107 -2.33 19.71 5.56
N ARG A 108 -1.51 20.64 6.03
CA ARG A 108 -0.11 20.42 6.35
C ARG A 108 0.13 20.73 7.81
N GLY A 109 0.67 19.75 8.55
CA GLY A 109 1.01 19.93 9.96
C GLY A 109 -0.18 20.09 10.91
N GLY A 110 -1.32 19.54 10.57
CA GLY A 110 -2.51 19.48 11.42
C GLY A 110 -3.52 20.61 11.24
N ALA A 111 -4.81 20.29 11.36
CA ALA A 111 -5.93 21.23 11.38
C ALA A 111 -6.88 20.89 12.54
N PRO A 112 -7.63 21.86 13.11
CA PRO A 112 -8.60 21.59 14.16
C PRO A 112 -9.61 20.54 13.72
N GLY A 113 -9.84 19.53 14.55
CA GLY A 113 -10.81 18.46 14.26
C GLY A 113 -10.35 17.44 13.22
N ILE A 114 -9.18 17.59 12.64
CA ILE A 114 -8.62 16.66 11.66
C ILE A 114 -7.61 15.74 12.35
N ASP A 115 -7.86 14.45 12.26
CA ASP A 115 -6.92 13.42 12.71
C ASP A 115 -5.88 13.15 11.61
N MET A 116 -4.64 13.60 11.83
CA MET A 116 -3.54 13.39 10.90
C MET A 116 -3.02 11.94 10.89
N GLN A 117 -3.30 11.16 11.95
CA GLN A 117 -2.82 9.77 12.13
C GLN A 117 -1.37 9.56 11.68
N GLY A 118 -0.47 10.36 12.22
CA GLY A 118 0.94 10.26 11.86
C GLY A 118 1.34 10.88 10.52
N LYS A 119 0.41 11.20 9.62
CA LYS A 119 0.75 11.81 8.33
C LYS A 119 1.09 13.30 8.49
N THR A 120 2.07 13.78 7.76
CA THR A 120 2.50 15.19 7.78
C THR A 120 1.68 16.07 6.84
N VAL A 121 1.10 15.46 5.79
CA VAL A 121 0.25 16.12 4.79
C VAL A 121 -0.96 15.23 4.50
N ILE A 122 -2.14 15.84 4.52
CA ILE A 122 -3.42 15.17 4.21
C ILE A 122 -4.17 15.98 3.15
N ALA A 123 -4.80 15.30 2.18
CA ALA A 123 -5.81 15.88 1.31
C ALA A 123 -7.21 15.54 1.85
N ASN A 124 -8.06 16.54 2.09
CA ASN A 124 -9.44 16.35 2.49
C ASN A 124 -10.36 16.68 1.31
N VAL A 125 -10.95 15.67 0.71
CA VAL A 125 -11.90 15.81 -0.41
C VAL A 125 -13.26 16.17 0.16
N ILE A 126 -13.72 17.38 -0.10
CA ILE A 126 -15.04 17.86 0.32
C ILE A 126 -16.03 17.63 -0.82
N THR A 127 -17.10 16.91 -0.52
CA THR A 127 -18.12 16.55 -1.50
C THR A 127 -19.23 17.59 -1.58
N LYS A 128 -19.87 17.69 -2.76
CA LYS A 128 -21.13 18.42 -2.95
C LYS A 128 -22.28 17.55 -2.45
N GLY A 129 -23.13 18.08 -1.60
CA GLY A 129 -24.41 17.45 -1.28
C GLY A 129 -25.28 17.30 -2.53
N GLY A 130 -26.16 16.33 -2.54
CA GLY A 130 -27.14 16.15 -3.62
C GLY A 130 -27.77 14.76 -3.60
N ASP A 131 -29.08 14.71 -3.89
CA ASP A 131 -29.89 13.47 -3.80
C ASP A 131 -29.80 12.59 -5.06
N ALA A 132 -29.18 13.08 -6.15
CA ALA A 132 -29.13 12.35 -7.42
C ALA A 132 -28.26 11.11 -7.33
N ALA A 133 -28.79 9.97 -7.77
CA ALA A 133 -28.01 8.76 -7.97
C ALA A 133 -26.99 8.98 -9.11
N ARG A 134 -25.80 8.46 -8.91
CA ARG A 134 -24.67 8.56 -9.84
C ARG A 134 -23.93 7.26 -9.93
N GLY A 135 -23.20 7.07 -11.01
CA GLY A 135 -22.42 5.83 -11.18
C GLY A 135 -21.30 5.99 -12.19
N ILE A 136 -20.42 5.00 -12.15
CA ILE A 136 -19.31 4.83 -13.08
C ILE A 136 -19.42 3.45 -13.71
N PHE A 137 -19.29 3.40 -15.01
CA PHE A 137 -19.00 2.20 -15.79
C PHE A 137 -17.57 2.32 -16.30
N HIS A 138 -16.77 1.30 -16.05
CA HIS A 138 -15.41 1.20 -16.54
C HIS A 138 -15.23 -0.18 -17.17
N TYR A 139 -14.73 -0.20 -18.39
CA TYR A 139 -14.30 -1.40 -19.08
C TYR A 139 -12.88 -1.20 -19.60
N ALA A 140 -12.02 -2.18 -19.37
CA ALA A 140 -10.68 -2.21 -19.93
C ALA A 140 -10.42 -3.56 -20.58
N ASP A 141 -9.64 -3.55 -21.66
CA ASP A 141 -9.18 -4.73 -22.38
C ASP A 141 -7.67 -4.60 -22.62
N GLN A 142 -6.94 -5.64 -22.34
CA GLN A 142 -5.49 -5.66 -22.36
C GLN A 142 -5.00 -6.85 -23.18
N HIS A 143 -4.04 -6.57 -24.06
CA HIS A 143 -3.42 -7.55 -24.94
C HIS A 143 -1.91 -7.45 -24.83
N SER A 144 -1.26 -8.52 -24.42
CA SER A 144 0.20 -8.61 -24.42
C SER A 144 0.73 -9.14 -25.75
N THR A 145 1.95 -8.73 -26.11
CA THR A 145 2.64 -9.23 -27.33
C THR A 145 2.99 -10.71 -27.26
N ASP A 146 2.94 -11.34 -26.10
CA ASP A 146 3.10 -12.78 -25.88
C ASP A 146 1.78 -13.58 -26.09
N GLY A 147 0.69 -12.90 -26.48
CA GLY A 147 -0.61 -13.50 -26.77
C GLY A 147 -1.59 -13.56 -25.60
N ARG A 148 -1.18 -13.18 -24.40
CA ARG A 148 -2.08 -13.12 -23.24
C ARG A 148 -3.10 -12.00 -23.40
N ARG A 149 -4.33 -12.24 -22.94
CA ARG A 149 -5.42 -11.25 -22.94
C ARG A 149 -6.18 -11.31 -21.63
N TRP A 150 -6.48 -10.15 -21.06
CA TRP A 150 -7.31 -10.03 -19.88
C TRP A 150 -8.08 -8.72 -19.87
N GLY A 151 -9.07 -8.61 -19.01
CA GLY A 151 -9.90 -7.41 -18.97
C GLY A 151 -10.41 -7.11 -17.58
N THR A 152 -10.92 -5.90 -17.44
CA THR A 152 -11.57 -5.42 -16.21
C THR A 152 -12.92 -4.84 -16.54
N LEU A 153 -13.96 -5.27 -15.83
CA LEU A 153 -15.27 -4.66 -15.81
C LEU A 153 -15.54 -4.12 -14.40
N ARG A 154 -15.86 -2.84 -14.30
CA ARG A 154 -16.19 -2.19 -13.04
C ARG A 154 -17.48 -1.40 -13.18
N ILE A 155 -18.43 -1.65 -12.29
CA ILE A 155 -19.72 -0.95 -12.22
C ILE A 155 -19.89 -0.49 -10.78
N GLU A 156 -20.09 0.79 -10.59
CA GLU A 156 -20.25 1.38 -9.27
C GLU A 156 -21.35 2.42 -9.27
N GLY A 157 -22.01 2.54 -8.13
CA GLY A 157 -23.07 3.52 -7.93
C GLY A 157 -23.12 4.04 -6.51
N SER A 158 -23.56 5.26 -6.37
CA SER A 158 -23.80 5.89 -5.07
C SER A 158 -24.99 6.84 -5.18
N GLY A 159 -25.63 7.13 -4.06
CA GLY A 159 -26.73 8.07 -4.01
C GLY A 159 -27.16 8.36 -2.59
N GLN A 160 -28.13 9.27 -2.48
CA GLN A 160 -28.72 9.67 -1.22
C GLN A 160 -30.25 9.57 -1.32
N VAL A 161 -30.89 9.16 -0.25
CA VAL A 161 -32.34 9.14 -0.11
C VAL A 161 -32.69 9.75 1.25
N GLY A 162 -33.14 10.99 1.22
CA GLY A 162 -33.29 11.79 2.42
C GLY A 162 -31.95 11.93 3.17
N PRO A 163 -31.90 11.61 4.49
CA PRO A 163 -30.66 11.72 5.27
C PRO A 163 -29.73 10.51 5.15
N ARG A 164 -30.06 9.52 4.32
CA ARG A 164 -29.33 8.24 4.17
C ARG A 164 -28.55 8.23 2.87
N THR A 165 -27.29 7.76 2.93
CA THR A 165 -26.49 7.51 1.73
C THR A 165 -26.29 6.02 1.51
N TRP A 166 -26.04 5.65 0.25
CA TRP A 166 -25.69 4.29 -0.14
C TRP A 166 -24.60 4.32 -1.20
N GLU A 167 -23.76 3.31 -1.20
CA GLU A 167 -22.73 3.07 -2.19
C GLU A 167 -22.66 1.57 -2.48
N GLY A 168 -22.34 1.20 -3.71
CA GLY A 168 -22.11 -0.19 -4.10
C GLY A 168 -21.25 -0.28 -5.32
N GLY A 169 -20.46 -1.34 -5.41
CA GLY A 169 -19.53 -1.58 -6.50
C GLY A 169 -19.29 -3.06 -6.76
N LEU A 170 -19.12 -3.39 -8.04
CA LEU A 170 -18.68 -4.69 -8.52
C LEU A 170 -17.51 -4.46 -9.46
N THR A 171 -16.38 -5.11 -9.18
CA THR A 171 -15.23 -5.19 -10.07
C THR A 171 -14.97 -6.66 -10.40
N LEU A 172 -14.91 -6.98 -11.68
CA LEU A 172 -14.47 -8.26 -12.22
C LEU A 172 -13.18 -7.97 -12.98
N SER A 173 -12.04 -8.46 -12.51
CA SER A 173 -10.74 -8.13 -13.06
C SER A 173 -9.91 -9.38 -13.29
N GLY A 174 -9.42 -9.55 -14.51
CA GLY A 174 -8.27 -10.38 -14.79
C GLY A 174 -6.97 -9.57 -14.63
N PHE A 175 -5.88 -10.24 -14.34
CA PHE A 175 -4.55 -9.65 -14.33
C PHE A 175 -3.50 -10.67 -14.79
N THR A 176 -2.31 -10.17 -15.15
CA THR A 176 -1.14 -11.01 -15.43
C THR A 176 0.01 -10.53 -14.56
N ASP A 177 0.93 -11.44 -14.29
CA ASP A 177 2.18 -11.12 -13.63
C ASP A 177 3.16 -10.50 -14.64
N ASP A 178 3.60 -9.28 -14.38
CA ASP A 178 4.57 -8.55 -15.20
C ASP A 178 6.03 -8.76 -14.75
N GLY A 179 6.26 -9.56 -13.71
CA GLY A 179 7.56 -10.07 -13.28
C GLY A 179 8.01 -11.31 -14.04
N LEU A 180 7.09 -11.96 -14.77
CA LEU A 180 7.32 -13.18 -15.54
C LEU A 180 7.42 -12.91 -17.04
N GLY A 181 8.06 -13.80 -17.79
CA GLY A 181 8.22 -13.65 -19.24
C GLY A 181 9.24 -14.63 -19.81
N ASP A 182 9.74 -14.31 -20.99
CA ASP A 182 10.71 -15.12 -21.72
C ASP A 182 12.13 -14.58 -21.57
N GLY A 183 13.11 -15.50 -21.50
CA GLY A 183 14.49 -15.07 -21.58
C GLY A 183 15.54 -16.10 -21.21
N PRO A 184 16.82 -15.74 -21.23
CA PRO A 184 17.90 -16.67 -20.95
C PRO A 184 18.06 -16.94 -19.44
N ARG A 185 18.41 -18.20 -19.12
CA ARG A 185 18.95 -18.63 -17.84
C ARG A 185 20.39 -19.10 -18.02
N THR A 186 21.30 -18.60 -17.22
CA THR A 186 22.71 -18.99 -17.26
C THR A 186 23.26 -19.17 -15.85
N GLN A 187 24.09 -20.17 -15.66
CA GLN A 187 24.80 -20.36 -14.40
C GLN A 187 26.31 -20.54 -14.70
N THR A 188 27.12 -19.96 -13.85
CA THR A 188 28.56 -20.19 -13.82
C THR A 188 28.98 -20.73 -12.46
N ASN A 189 30.07 -21.46 -12.40
CA ASN A 189 30.72 -21.76 -11.12
C ASN A 189 31.45 -20.52 -10.56
N GLY A 190 31.97 -20.60 -9.35
CA GLY A 190 32.69 -19.51 -8.68
C GLY A 190 33.94 -18.99 -9.44
N ALA A 191 34.47 -19.78 -10.38
CA ALA A 191 35.57 -19.37 -11.26
C ALA A 191 35.09 -18.72 -12.57
N GLY A 192 33.77 -18.55 -12.76
CA GLY A 192 33.17 -17.97 -13.95
C GLY A 192 33.00 -18.91 -15.15
N VAL A 193 33.21 -20.23 -14.97
CA VAL A 193 33.02 -21.23 -16.02
C VAL A 193 31.53 -21.54 -16.13
N PRO A 194 30.92 -21.53 -17.32
CA PRO A 194 29.52 -21.88 -17.50
C PRO A 194 29.22 -23.32 -17.07
N THR A 195 28.18 -23.50 -16.26
CA THR A 195 27.69 -24.81 -15.76
C THR A 195 26.26 -25.10 -16.17
N LEU A 196 25.46 -24.05 -16.46
CA LEU A 196 24.12 -24.19 -16.99
C LEU A 196 23.87 -23.10 -18.06
N ALA A 197 23.19 -23.48 -19.11
CA ALA A 197 22.60 -22.57 -20.07
C ALA A 197 21.22 -23.09 -20.48
N GLY A 198 20.25 -22.21 -20.56
CA GLY A 198 18.86 -22.56 -20.89
C GLY A 198 18.03 -21.34 -21.24
N HIS A 199 16.76 -21.57 -21.42
CA HIS A 199 15.76 -20.55 -21.71
C HIS A 199 14.55 -20.74 -20.80
N ILE A 200 14.12 -19.65 -20.21
CA ILE A 200 12.92 -19.54 -19.35
C ILE A 200 11.74 -19.16 -20.23
N HIS A 201 10.62 -19.83 -20.04
CA HIS A 201 9.31 -19.41 -20.48
C HIS A 201 8.37 -19.41 -19.28
N SER A 202 8.05 -18.22 -18.76
CA SER A 202 7.21 -18.09 -17.58
C SER A 202 6.02 -17.18 -17.81
N GLN A 203 4.86 -17.58 -17.29
CA GLN A 203 3.60 -16.85 -17.40
C GLN A 203 2.82 -16.97 -16.09
N GLY A 204 2.21 -15.86 -15.64
CA GLY A 204 1.31 -15.85 -14.51
C GLY A 204 0.06 -15.05 -14.83
N TRP A 205 -1.08 -15.54 -14.40
CA TRP A 205 -2.37 -14.88 -14.58
C TRP A 205 -3.29 -15.15 -13.41
N GLY A 206 -4.27 -14.29 -13.23
CA GLY A 206 -5.25 -14.48 -12.18
C GLY A 206 -6.51 -13.68 -12.40
N THR A 207 -7.43 -13.85 -11.47
CA THR A 207 -8.63 -13.02 -11.37
C THR A 207 -8.78 -12.49 -9.96
N GLN A 208 -9.19 -11.23 -9.85
CA GLN A 208 -9.61 -10.64 -8.59
C GLN A 208 -10.98 -10.02 -8.78
N ASN A 209 -11.97 -10.53 -8.06
CA ASN A 209 -13.33 -10.02 -8.09
C ASN A 209 -13.62 -9.30 -6.78
N ILE A 210 -14.19 -8.10 -6.84
CA ILE A 210 -14.43 -7.28 -5.65
C ILE A 210 -15.89 -6.86 -5.63
N LEU A 211 -16.58 -7.20 -4.56
CA LEU A 211 -17.91 -6.67 -4.23
C LEU A 211 -17.78 -5.74 -3.02
N THR A 212 -18.28 -4.51 -3.17
CA THR A 212 -18.36 -3.54 -2.08
C THR A 212 -19.78 -3.02 -1.90
N ALA A 213 -20.18 -2.79 -0.66
CA ALA A 213 -21.41 -2.08 -0.33
C ALA A 213 -21.21 -1.24 0.93
N ALA A 214 -21.76 -0.04 0.95
CA ALA A 214 -21.76 0.78 2.15
C ALA A 214 -23.05 1.60 2.25
N GLY A 215 -23.43 1.91 3.48
CA GLY A 215 -24.57 2.78 3.76
C GLY A 215 -24.36 3.59 5.02
N GLU A 216 -24.88 4.82 5.01
CA GLU A 216 -24.83 5.70 6.17
C GLU A 216 -26.24 6.19 6.52
N THR A 217 -26.57 6.18 7.80
CA THR A 217 -27.89 6.59 8.32
C THR A 217 -27.74 7.39 9.61
N PRO A 218 -28.62 8.38 9.86
CA PRO A 218 -28.72 8.98 11.18
C PRO A 218 -29.07 7.94 12.25
N LEU A 219 -28.41 8.02 13.39
CA LEU A 219 -28.66 7.17 14.55
C LEU A 219 -28.34 7.94 15.84
N ALA A 220 -29.28 8.06 16.79
CA ALA A 220 -29.06 8.62 18.13
C ALA A 220 -28.27 9.96 18.10
N ASP A 221 -28.72 10.95 17.35
CA ASP A 221 -28.11 12.27 17.12
C ASP A 221 -26.70 12.22 16.48
N GLY A 222 -26.31 11.08 15.96
CA GLY A 222 -25.07 10.87 15.22
C GLY A 222 -25.35 10.25 13.84
N ARG A 223 -24.29 9.74 13.23
CA ARG A 223 -24.33 9.04 11.95
C ARG A 223 -23.62 7.70 12.08
N LEU A 224 -24.32 6.65 11.66
CA LEU A 224 -23.76 5.29 11.57
C LEU A 224 -23.52 4.96 10.09
N ARG A 225 -22.29 4.64 9.75
CA ARG A 225 -21.89 4.06 8.46
C ARG A 225 -21.52 2.59 8.66
N ILE A 226 -21.98 1.73 7.76
CA ILE A 226 -21.60 0.32 7.68
C ILE A 226 -21.06 0.07 6.27
N ASN A 227 -19.97 -0.70 6.17
CA ASN A 227 -19.38 -1.13 4.89
C ASN A 227 -19.08 -2.63 4.92
N ILE A 228 -19.21 -3.25 3.75
CA ILE A 228 -18.89 -4.65 3.50
C ILE A 228 -18.01 -4.72 2.25
N ARG A 229 -17.00 -5.58 2.30
CA ARG A 229 -16.16 -5.93 1.13
C ARG A 229 -15.94 -7.44 1.08
N ILE A 230 -16.04 -8.01 -0.11
CA ILE A 230 -15.75 -9.43 -0.40
C ILE A 230 -14.84 -9.45 -1.62
N SER A 231 -13.71 -10.13 -1.53
CA SER A 231 -12.69 -10.15 -2.58
C SER A 231 -12.08 -11.54 -2.72
N PRO A 232 -12.66 -12.45 -3.51
CA PRO A 232 -11.98 -13.65 -3.97
C PRO A 232 -10.91 -13.30 -5.01
N GLN A 233 -9.77 -13.99 -4.92
CA GLN A 233 -8.67 -13.91 -5.87
C GLN A 233 -8.16 -15.32 -6.16
N VAL A 234 -7.82 -15.56 -7.41
CA VAL A 234 -7.16 -16.77 -7.89
C VAL A 234 -5.97 -16.34 -8.71
N TYR A 235 -4.84 -16.98 -8.49
CA TYR A 235 -3.61 -16.78 -9.26
C TYR A 235 -3.03 -18.15 -9.63
N ASP A 236 -2.54 -18.24 -10.85
CA ASP A 236 -1.86 -19.41 -11.40
C ASP A 236 -0.61 -18.94 -12.14
N SER A 237 0.51 -19.62 -11.94
CA SER A 237 1.72 -19.37 -12.71
C SER A 237 2.42 -20.66 -13.12
N ASN A 238 3.02 -20.61 -14.29
CA ASN A 238 3.80 -21.70 -14.84
C ASN A 238 5.13 -21.15 -15.37
N GLU A 239 6.23 -21.79 -14.96
CA GLU A 239 7.56 -21.56 -15.50
C GLU A 239 8.10 -22.87 -16.09
N LEU A 240 8.55 -22.82 -17.32
CA LEU A 240 9.21 -23.92 -18.01
C LEU A 240 10.62 -23.49 -18.40
N ASP A 241 11.62 -24.08 -17.79
CA ASP A 241 13.02 -23.89 -18.12
C ASP A 241 13.47 -25.01 -19.08
N THR A 242 13.87 -24.63 -20.27
CA THR A 242 14.50 -25.55 -21.24
C THR A 242 16.00 -25.44 -21.10
N ILE A 243 16.61 -26.41 -20.42
CA ILE A 243 18.04 -26.46 -20.19
C ILE A 243 18.74 -27.14 -21.37
N ILE A 244 19.86 -26.57 -21.80
CA ILE A 244 20.67 -27.04 -22.93
C ILE A 244 22.02 -27.57 -22.45
N LEU A 245 22.57 -26.97 -21.40
CA LEU A 245 23.86 -27.33 -20.80
C LEU A 245 23.62 -27.57 -19.28
N PRO A 246 24.21 -28.60 -18.64
CA PRO A 246 25.14 -29.60 -19.17
C PRO A 246 24.47 -30.66 -20.04
N ASP A 247 23.25 -31.06 -19.71
CA ASP A 247 22.47 -32.06 -20.43
C ASP A 247 21.10 -31.47 -20.79
N SER A 248 20.57 -31.77 -21.99
CA SER A 248 19.28 -31.24 -22.41
C SER A 248 18.14 -31.86 -21.63
N HIS A 249 17.40 -31.03 -20.89
CA HIS A 249 16.21 -31.42 -20.12
C HIS A 249 15.29 -30.23 -19.89
N THR A 250 14.15 -30.46 -19.26
CA THR A 250 13.21 -29.43 -18.85
C THR A 250 13.04 -29.44 -17.33
N GLU A 251 12.92 -28.25 -16.75
CA GLU A 251 12.50 -28.04 -15.38
C GLU A 251 11.15 -27.31 -15.42
N HIS A 252 10.24 -27.63 -14.53
CA HIS A 252 8.90 -27.07 -14.51
C HIS A 252 8.53 -26.63 -13.09
N ASP A 253 8.06 -25.40 -12.96
CA ASP A 253 7.49 -24.83 -11.74
C ASP A 253 6.04 -24.44 -11.98
N HIS A 254 5.18 -24.79 -11.05
CA HIS A 254 3.76 -24.45 -11.08
C HIS A 254 3.29 -23.98 -9.73
N GLN A 255 2.69 -22.78 -9.69
CA GLN A 255 2.18 -22.17 -8.47
C GLN A 255 0.71 -21.84 -8.59
N ASP A 256 -0.06 -22.20 -7.58
CA ASP A 256 -1.47 -21.85 -7.39
C ASP A 256 -1.62 -21.04 -6.09
N ASP A 257 -2.27 -19.87 -6.15
CA ASP A 257 -2.69 -19.11 -4.98
C ASP A 257 -4.19 -18.77 -5.07
N ASN A 258 -4.95 -19.29 -4.13
CA ASN A 258 -6.39 -19.06 -4.01
C ASN A 258 -6.68 -18.37 -2.67
N ASN A 259 -7.14 -17.13 -2.71
CA ASN A 259 -7.48 -16.42 -1.48
C ASN A 259 -8.88 -15.79 -1.51
N LEU A 260 -9.50 -15.70 -0.34
CA LEU A 260 -10.74 -14.99 -0.09
C LEU A 260 -10.54 -14.04 1.07
N GLN A 261 -10.73 -12.75 0.81
CA GLN A 261 -10.74 -11.72 1.84
C GLN A 261 -12.14 -11.16 2.02
N THR A 262 -12.59 -11.04 3.27
CA THR A 262 -13.86 -10.41 3.63
C THR A 262 -13.64 -9.36 4.70
N GLU A 263 -14.41 -8.27 4.64
CA GLU A 263 -14.37 -7.19 5.63
C GLU A 263 -15.76 -6.70 5.94
N LEU A 264 -16.02 -6.48 7.23
CA LEU A 264 -17.19 -5.77 7.76
C LEU A 264 -16.69 -4.63 8.63
N GLY A 265 -17.03 -3.39 8.27
CA GLY A 265 -16.70 -2.18 9.02
C GLY A 265 -17.94 -1.44 9.49
N ALA A 266 -17.84 -0.79 10.64
CA ALA A 266 -18.86 0.12 11.16
C ALA A 266 -18.19 1.36 11.76
N ARG A 267 -18.73 2.55 11.49
CA ARG A 267 -18.29 3.81 12.09
C ARG A 267 -19.50 4.59 12.59
N TYR A 268 -19.40 5.04 13.82
CA TYR A 268 -20.37 5.94 14.41
C TYR A 268 -19.69 7.27 14.80
N ASN A 269 -20.26 8.37 14.36
CA ASN A 269 -19.80 9.73 14.67
C ASN A 269 -20.93 10.52 15.32
N ARG A 270 -20.61 11.22 16.43
CA ARG A 270 -21.55 12.11 17.11
C ARG A 270 -20.86 13.37 17.63
N GLY A 271 -21.46 14.51 17.35
CA GLY A 271 -21.08 15.80 17.96
C GLY A 271 -21.79 16.04 19.28
N PHE A 272 -21.09 16.54 20.27
CA PHE A 272 -21.61 17.00 21.55
C PHE A 272 -21.35 18.50 21.71
N GLY A 273 -22.36 19.30 21.47
CA GLY A 273 -22.23 20.76 21.34
C GLY A 273 -21.32 21.14 20.16
N ALA A 274 -20.74 22.33 20.21
CA ALA A 274 -19.93 22.88 19.12
C ALA A 274 -18.44 22.49 19.16
N ARG A 275 -17.98 21.78 20.18
CA ARG A 275 -16.54 21.62 20.45
C ARG A 275 -16.07 20.19 20.60
N THR A 276 -16.99 19.24 20.80
CA THR A 276 -16.63 17.85 21.05
C THR A 276 -17.21 16.95 19.98
N THR A 277 -16.41 16.04 19.46
CA THR A 277 -16.87 14.95 18.56
C THR A 277 -16.36 13.63 19.11
N ILE A 278 -17.22 12.62 19.10
CA ILE A 278 -16.88 11.23 19.41
C ILE A 278 -16.98 10.42 18.13
N GLU A 279 -15.95 9.61 17.87
CA GLU A 279 -15.90 8.62 16.81
C GLU A 279 -15.70 7.24 17.41
N VAL A 280 -16.47 6.26 16.95
CA VAL A 280 -16.26 4.85 17.28
C VAL A 280 -16.17 4.07 15.96
N VAL A 281 -15.14 3.26 15.82
CA VAL A 281 -14.92 2.38 14.66
C VAL A 281 -14.83 0.94 15.15
N ALA A 282 -15.57 0.05 14.49
CA ALA A 282 -15.47 -1.39 14.66
C ALA A 282 -15.17 -2.02 13.29
N LEU A 283 -14.25 -2.99 13.25
CA LEU A 283 -13.86 -3.66 12.04
C LEU A 283 -13.66 -5.16 12.31
N ARG A 284 -14.10 -5.99 11.37
CA ARG A 284 -13.75 -7.40 11.29
C ARG A 284 -13.25 -7.70 9.88
N GLN A 285 -12.07 -8.31 9.79
CA GLN A 285 -11.46 -8.77 8.56
C GLN A 285 -11.11 -10.26 8.71
N ASP A 286 -11.42 -11.06 7.70
CA ASP A 286 -11.04 -12.47 7.61
C ASP A 286 -10.40 -12.72 6.24
N ARG A 287 -9.32 -13.51 6.22
CA ARG A 287 -8.67 -13.97 5.00
C ARG A 287 -8.37 -15.46 5.10
N THR A 288 -8.70 -16.19 4.05
CA THR A 288 -8.27 -17.57 3.84
C THR A 288 -7.44 -17.64 2.57
N GLU A 289 -6.33 -18.38 2.62
CA GLU A 289 -5.39 -18.52 1.52
C GLU A 289 -4.95 -19.97 1.41
N ARG A 290 -4.92 -20.49 0.20
CA ARG A 290 -4.36 -21.79 -0.16
C ARG A 290 -3.32 -21.56 -1.23
N TYR A 291 -2.11 -21.90 -0.90
CA TYR A 291 -0.96 -21.78 -1.79
C TYR A 291 -0.37 -23.17 -2.05
N ALA A 292 -0.06 -23.44 -3.30
CA ALA A 292 0.68 -24.63 -3.72
C ALA A 292 1.83 -24.20 -4.64
N ASP A 293 2.96 -24.85 -4.53
CA ASP A 293 4.17 -24.66 -5.33
C ASP A 293 4.77 -26.02 -5.62
N ALA A 294 4.94 -26.36 -6.90
CA ALA A 294 5.43 -27.67 -7.35
C ALA A 294 6.55 -27.46 -8.37
N PHE A 295 7.76 -27.77 -7.98
CA PHE A 295 8.95 -27.72 -8.83
C PHE A 295 9.40 -29.15 -9.18
N THR A 296 9.59 -29.42 -10.49
CA THR A 296 10.00 -30.72 -10.99
C THR A 296 11.14 -30.62 -11.99
N THR A 297 12.08 -31.55 -11.89
CA THR A 297 13.14 -31.83 -12.84
C THR A 297 13.10 -33.31 -13.22
N PRO A 298 13.88 -33.82 -14.17
CA PRO A 298 13.93 -35.27 -14.47
C PRO A 298 14.30 -36.16 -13.29
N SER A 299 15.01 -35.62 -12.30
CA SER A 299 15.52 -36.38 -11.12
C SER A 299 14.86 -36.00 -9.81
N ASP A 300 14.24 -34.80 -9.72
CA ASP A 300 13.76 -34.25 -8.46
C ASP A 300 12.34 -33.71 -8.60
N ALA A 301 11.54 -33.88 -7.55
CA ALA A 301 10.20 -33.33 -7.42
C ALA A 301 9.96 -32.75 -6.02
N GLN A 302 9.81 -31.44 -5.94
CA GLN A 302 9.51 -30.74 -4.71
C GLN A 302 8.08 -30.20 -4.73
N ILE A 303 7.33 -30.43 -3.67
CA ILE A 303 5.94 -29.98 -3.56
C ILE A 303 5.75 -29.31 -2.19
N PHE A 304 5.23 -28.11 -2.23
CA PHE A 304 4.89 -27.32 -1.06
C PHE A 304 3.41 -26.93 -1.09
N HIS A 305 2.70 -27.20 0.01
CA HIS A 305 1.32 -26.78 0.21
C HIS A 305 1.20 -25.98 1.49
N GLN A 306 0.45 -24.89 1.44
CA GLN A 306 0.19 -24.03 2.58
C GLN A 306 -1.28 -23.62 2.64
N ASP A 307 -1.91 -23.88 3.78
CA ASP A 307 -3.23 -23.39 4.14
C ASP A 307 -3.09 -22.34 5.25
N THR A 308 -3.48 -21.09 4.97
CA THR A 308 -3.40 -19.99 5.93
C THR A 308 -4.79 -19.40 6.18
N ARG A 309 -5.12 -19.13 7.42
CA ARG A 309 -6.30 -18.38 7.85
C ARG A 309 -5.87 -17.28 8.78
N THR A 310 -6.26 -16.05 8.47
CA THR A 310 -6.01 -14.89 9.33
C THR A 310 -7.30 -14.17 9.64
N SER A 311 -7.37 -13.60 10.83
CA SER A 311 -8.47 -12.71 11.19
C SER A 311 -8.00 -11.53 12.02
N GLU A 312 -8.66 -10.41 11.87
CA GLU A 312 -8.45 -9.21 12.67
C GLU A 312 -9.79 -8.62 13.10
N THR A 313 -9.93 -8.31 14.39
CA THR A 313 -11.08 -7.58 14.95
C THR A 313 -10.56 -6.37 15.68
N ILE A 314 -11.05 -5.17 15.34
CA ILE A 314 -10.63 -3.90 15.93
C ILE A 314 -11.85 -3.18 16.49
N LEU A 315 -11.69 -2.58 17.65
CA LEU A 315 -12.59 -1.58 18.22
C LEU A 315 -11.77 -0.36 18.64
N ARG A 316 -12.10 0.80 18.06
CA ARG A 316 -11.40 2.08 18.33
C ARG A 316 -12.41 3.14 18.73
N GLY A 317 -12.11 3.90 19.78
CA GLY A 317 -12.87 5.06 20.23
C GLY A 317 -11.99 6.29 20.30
N VAL A 318 -12.49 7.42 19.79
CA VAL A 318 -11.74 8.71 19.76
C VAL A 318 -12.65 9.84 20.20
N VAL A 319 -12.14 10.68 21.08
CA VAL A 319 -12.77 11.94 21.47
C VAL A 319 -11.91 13.11 20.98
N LYS A 320 -12.48 14.01 20.20
CA LYS A 320 -11.86 15.24 19.70
C LYS A 320 -12.48 16.43 20.40
N PHE A 321 -11.66 17.30 20.98
CA PHE A 321 -12.09 18.47 21.71
C PHE A 321 -11.40 19.74 21.22
N GLN A 322 -12.18 20.67 20.67
CA GLN A 322 -11.72 22.00 20.26
C GLN A 322 -11.83 22.96 21.43
N GLN A 323 -10.74 23.15 22.18
CA GLN A 323 -10.73 24.03 23.35
C GLN A 323 -10.97 25.49 22.95
N ASN A 324 -10.27 25.96 21.90
CA ASN A 324 -10.42 27.29 21.31
C ASN A 324 -9.83 27.29 19.88
N ALA A 325 -9.77 28.43 19.20
CA ALA A 325 -9.24 28.54 17.85
C ALA A 325 -7.75 28.16 17.72
N LYS A 326 -6.99 28.17 18.82
CA LYS A 326 -5.56 27.90 18.83
C LYS A 326 -5.18 26.52 19.37
N LEU A 327 -6.05 25.85 20.10
CA LEU A 327 -5.73 24.61 20.81
C LEU A 327 -6.84 23.59 20.67
N SER A 328 -6.47 22.40 20.17
CA SER A 328 -7.33 21.22 20.11
C SER A 328 -6.65 20.01 20.73
N TRP A 329 -7.46 19.14 21.30
CA TRP A 329 -7.06 17.88 21.93
C TRP A 329 -7.75 16.71 21.27
N GLU A 330 -7.06 15.59 21.24
CA GLU A 330 -7.61 14.31 20.83
C GLU A 330 -7.09 13.23 21.78
N ALA A 331 -7.98 12.36 22.23
CA ALA A 331 -7.61 11.20 23.01
C ALA A 331 -8.44 10.01 22.58
N GLY A 332 -7.87 8.83 22.65
CA GLY A 332 -8.57 7.62 22.23
C GLY A 332 -7.92 6.36 22.74
N ALA A 333 -8.61 5.26 22.47
CA ALA A 333 -8.11 3.92 22.72
C ALA A 333 -8.53 2.98 21.60
N GLU A 334 -7.71 1.97 21.35
CA GLU A 334 -7.93 0.89 20.39
C GLU A 334 -7.68 -0.45 21.07
N GLY A 335 -8.57 -1.42 20.83
CA GLY A 335 -8.36 -2.83 21.15
C GLY A 335 -8.39 -3.62 19.86
N ALA A 336 -7.45 -4.56 19.70
CA ALA A 336 -7.39 -5.46 18.56
C ALA A 336 -7.19 -6.90 19.02
N TYR A 337 -7.85 -7.82 18.30
CA TYR A 337 -7.66 -9.26 18.40
C TYR A 337 -7.32 -9.83 17.03
N ASN A 338 -6.13 -10.40 16.91
CA ASN A 338 -5.58 -10.92 15.67
C ASN A 338 -5.31 -12.41 15.83
N THR A 339 -5.59 -13.18 14.77
CA THR A 339 -5.28 -14.61 14.75
C THR A 339 -4.63 -15.00 13.43
N LEU A 340 -3.78 -16.01 13.48
CA LEU A 340 -3.28 -16.74 12.32
C LEU A 340 -3.32 -18.23 12.63
N ALA A 341 -3.80 -19.03 11.68
CA ALA A 341 -3.64 -20.49 11.68
C ALA A 341 -2.97 -20.88 10.36
N ASN A 342 -1.83 -21.55 10.45
CA ASN A 342 -1.04 -21.94 9.28
C ASN A 342 -0.69 -23.42 9.34
N ARG A 343 -0.80 -24.09 8.18
CA ARG A 343 -0.47 -25.51 8.01
C ARG A 343 0.32 -25.67 6.72
N ILE A 344 1.51 -26.28 6.81
CA ILE A 344 2.43 -26.50 5.69
C ILE A 344 2.74 -27.97 5.58
N LEU A 345 2.74 -28.47 4.35
CA LEU A 345 3.27 -29.75 3.94
C LEU A 345 4.35 -29.51 2.88
N PHE A 346 5.55 -29.98 3.14
CA PHE A 346 6.64 -29.95 2.16
C PHE A 346 7.18 -31.36 1.94
N SER A 347 7.31 -31.74 0.69
CA SER A 347 7.91 -33.03 0.31
C SER A 347 9.00 -32.82 -0.75
N ASP A 348 10.03 -33.65 -0.67
CA ASP A 348 11.11 -33.75 -1.63
C ASP A 348 11.22 -35.21 -2.08
N ASN A 349 11.04 -35.44 -3.38
CA ASN A 349 10.98 -36.79 -3.99
C ASN A 349 9.96 -37.73 -3.32
N GLY A 350 8.80 -37.17 -2.92
CA GLY A 350 7.77 -37.90 -2.21
C GLY A 350 8.06 -38.20 -0.73
N ALA A 351 9.22 -37.80 -0.22
CA ALA A 351 9.55 -37.90 1.20
C ALA A 351 9.17 -36.59 1.91
N PHE A 352 8.40 -36.73 3.01
CA PHE A 352 8.04 -35.55 3.82
C PHE A 352 9.29 -34.93 4.44
N GLN A 353 9.39 -33.59 4.32
CA GLN A 353 10.45 -32.76 4.89
C GLN A 353 9.90 -31.92 6.02
N GLN A 354 10.55 -31.95 7.17
CA GLN A 354 10.16 -31.14 8.31
C GLN A 354 10.76 -29.73 8.19
N VAL A 355 9.94 -28.73 8.00
CA VAL A 355 10.34 -27.31 8.01
C VAL A 355 10.04 -26.72 9.40
N PRO A 356 10.98 -26.01 10.04
CA PRO A 356 10.73 -25.35 11.32
C PRO A 356 9.57 -24.35 11.25
N ALA A 357 8.66 -24.38 12.22
CA ALA A 357 7.45 -23.55 12.29
C ALA A 357 6.51 -23.70 11.07
N ALA A 358 6.34 -24.93 10.58
CA ALA A 358 5.41 -25.27 9.50
C ALA A 358 3.94 -25.18 9.96
N ASN A 359 3.65 -25.66 11.17
CA ASN A 359 2.28 -25.69 11.73
C ASN A 359 2.22 -24.80 12.96
N VAL A 360 1.71 -23.59 12.81
CA VAL A 360 1.68 -22.57 13.86
C VAL A 360 0.31 -21.92 13.91
N ASP A 361 -0.24 -21.81 15.12
CA ASP A 361 -1.38 -20.98 15.44
C ASP A 361 -0.89 -19.79 16.28
N VAL A 362 -1.28 -18.57 15.93
CA VAL A 362 -0.89 -17.35 16.62
C VAL A 362 -2.13 -16.58 17.03
N ASP A 363 -2.18 -16.16 18.28
CA ASP A 363 -3.19 -15.28 18.86
C ASP A 363 -2.51 -14.03 19.41
N GLU A 364 -3.00 -12.84 19.05
CA GLU A 364 -2.57 -11.58 19.64
C GLU A 364 -3.74 -10.82 20.22
N LYS A 365 -3.58 -10.35 21.46
CA LYS A 365 -4.44 -9.34 22.08
C LYS A 365 -3.62 -8.07 22.26
N ARG A 366 -4.04 -6.99 21.57
CA ARG A 366 -3.35 -5.70 21.59
C ARG A 366 -4.28 -4.61 22.09
N GLY A 367 -3.74 -3.71 22.90
CA GLY A 367 -4.40 -2.48 23.34
C GLY A 367 -3.49 -1.28 23.16
N GLU A 368 -4.04 -0.18 22.70
CA GLU A 368 -3.34 1.09 22.55
C GLU A 368 -4.20 2.21 23.14
N ALA A 369 -3.58 3.13 23.89
CA ALA A 369 -4.20 4.39 24.31
C ALA A 369 -3.33 5.55 23.82
N PHE A 370 -3.94 6.68 23.45
CA PHE A 370 -3.20 7.82 22.96
C PHE A 370 -3.82 9.15 23.38
N ALA A 371 -2.96 10.17 23.45
CA ALA A 371 -3.35 11.56 23.60
C ALA A 371 -2.51 12.44 22.64
N LYS A 372 -3.16 13.45 22.05
CA LYS A 372 -2.57 14.39 21.11
C LYS A 372 -3.07 15.80 21.38
N ALA A 373 -2.19 16.78 21.26
CA ALA A 373 -2.49 18.21 21.30
C ALA A 373 -1.98 18.88 20.03
N VAL A 374 -2.79 19.76 19.44
CA VAL A 374 -2.39 20.62 18.32
C VAL A 374 -2.52 22.07 18.77
N TRP A 375 -1.38 22.79 18.84
CA TRP A 375 -1.30 24.18 19.28
C TRP A 375 -0.84 25.10 18.15
N ARG A 376 -1.58 26.18 17.95
CA ARG A 376 -1.32 27.23 16.97
C ARG A 376 -1.10 28.56 17.64
N PRO A 377 0.11 28.84 18.18
CA PRO A 377 0.40 30.12 18.82
C PRO A 377 0.21 31.30 17.85
N PHE A 378 0.61 31.09 16.58
CA PHE A 378 0.53 32.06 15.49
C PHE A 378 -0.14 31.42 14.27
N SER A 379 -0.66 32.25 13.35
CA SER A 379 -1.26 31.77 12.10
C SER A 379 -0.26 31.01 11.20
N THR A 380 1.04 31.30 11.36
CA THR A 380 2.13 30.71 10.57
C THR A 380 2.79 29.50 11.24
N LEU A 381 2.44 29.15 12.49
CA LEU A 381 3.11 28.10 13.25
C LEU A 381 2.09 27.13 13.84
N THR A 382 2.26 25.84 13.56
CA THR A 382 1.52 24.73 14.19
C THR A 382 2.49 23.79 14.88
N ILE A 383 2.20 23.43 16.11
CA ILE A 383 2.95 22.45 16.91
C ILE A 383 1.99 21.33 17.29
N GLU A 384 2.35 20.10 16.97
CA GLU A 384 1.65 18.88 17.37
C GLU A 384 2.53 18.09 18.32
N GLY A 385 1.98 17.70 19.46
CA GLY A 385 2.59 16.75 20.40
C GLY A 385 1.65 15.58 20.62
N ALA A 386 2.16 14.36 20.57
CA ALA A 386 1.40 13.15 20.82
C ALA A 386 2.21 12.13 21.61
N VAL A 387 1.51 11.30 22.37
CA VAL A 387 2.07 10.10 23.01
C VAL A 387 1.08 8.96 22.85
N ARG A 388 1.60 7.77 22.59
CA ARG A 388 0.84 6.52 22.50
C ARG A 388 1.50 5.49 23.37
N GLU A 389 0.68 4.73 24.07
CA GLU A 389 1.08 3.58 24.88
C GLU A 389 0.43 2.34 24.29
N GLU A 390 1.24 1.40 23.82
CA GLU A 390 0.79 0.14 23.26
C GLU A 390 1.25 -1.01 24.14
N GLY A 391 0.34 -1.96 24.41
CA GLY A 391 0.64 -3.23 25.02
C GLY A 391 0.04 -4.36 24.19
N SER A 392 0.81 -5.44 23.96
CA SER A 392 0.32 -6.64 23.31
C SER A 392 0.77 -7.90 24.04
N ARG A 393 -0.05 -8.94 23.91
CA ARG A 393 0.26 -10.32 24.31
C ARG A 393 0.07 -11.21 23.12
N ILE A 394 1.16 -11.88 22.72
CA ILE A 394 1.21 -12.81 21.60
C ILE A 394 1.43 -14.20 22.16
N GLU A 395 0.64 -15.16 21.71
CA GLU A 395 0.74 -16.57 22.01
C GLU A 395 0.84 -17.37 20.71
N SER A 396 1.86 -18.21 20.60
CA SER A 396 2.06 -19.12 19.47
C SER A 396 1.99 -20.53 19.98
N THR A 397 1.29 -21.42 19.27
CA THR A 397 1.13 -22.86 19.59
C THR A 397 1.34 -23.69 18.34
N GLY A 398 1.50 -25.01 18.50
CA GLY A 398 1.80 -25.94 17.41
C GLY A 398 3.26 -26.40 17.45
N ASP A 399 3.98 -26.26 16.34
CA ASP A 399 5.41 -26.64 16.28
C ASP A 399 6.27 -25.78 17.21
N VAL A 400 5.82 -24.58 17.55
CA VAL A 400 6.46 -23.66 18.50
C VAL A 400 5.44 -23.24 19.55
N ASN A 401 5.79 -23.41 20.83
CA ASN A 401 4.97 -22.93 21.94
C ASN A 401 5.70 -21.76 22.61
N LEU A 402 5.18 -20.55 22.41
CA LEU A 402 5.79 -19.31 22.88
C LEU A 402 4.71 -18.33 23.31
N GLN A 403 4.92 -17.66 24.45
CA GLN A 403 4.10 -16.54 24.88
C GLN A 403 4.99 -15.36 25.23
N LYS A 404 4.64 -14.17 24.73
CA LYS A 404 5.34 -12.93 25.04
C LYS A 404 4.40 -11.77 25.25
N SER A 405 4.82 -10.81 26.06
CA SER A 405 4.14 -9.53 26.26
C SER A 405 5.08 -8.39 25.90
N LEU A 406 4.57 -7.44 25.16
CA LEU A 406 5.33 -6.31 24.60
C LEU A 406 4.67 -5.01 25.07
N TYR A 407 5.50 -4.00 25.36
CA TYR A 407 5.03 -2.66 25.77
C TYR A 407 5.88 -1.58 25.11
N PHE A 408 5.21 -0.60 24.51
CA PHE A 408 5.88 0.47 23.77
C PHE A 408 5.25 1.83 24.07
N THR A 409 6.11 2.79 24.43
CA THR A 409 5.78 4.21 24.45
C THR A 409 6.22 4.84 23.12
N LYS A 410 5.30 5.46 22.39
CA LYS A 410 5.53 6.05 21.05
C LYS A 410 5.29 7.57 21.10
N PRO A 411 6.27 8.38 21.55
CA PRO A 411 6.16 9.84 21.54
C PRO A 411 6.34 10.38 20.12
N ARG A 412 5.66 11.50 19.84
CA ARG A 412 5.77 12.25 18.59
C ARG A 412 5.73 13.76 18.86
N ILE A 413 6.55 14.49 18.14
CA ILE A 413 6.44 15.94 17.98
C ILE A 413 6.56 16.30 16.51
N ALA A 414 5.69 17.21 16.05
CA ALA A 414 5.79 17.78 14.71
C ALA A 414 5.58 19.29 14.77
N VAL A 415 6.39 20.01 13.98
CA VAL A 415 6.33 21.48 13.89
C VAL A 415 6.19 21.85 12.43
N THR A 416 5.20 22.66 12.09
CA THR A 416 4.98 23.20 10.76
C THR A 416 5.06 24.71 10.82
N TRP A 417 5.98 25.30 10.04
CA TRP A 417 6.15 26.73 9.91
C TRP A 417 5.94 27.16 8.47
N ALA A 418 4.92 27.97 8.22
CA ALA A 418 4.57 28.51 6.91
C ALA A 418 4.64 30.06 6.96
N PRO A 419 5.84 30.66 6.77
CA PRO A 419 6.02 32.11 6.86
C PRO A 419 5.18 32.88 5.83
N ASN A 420 4.86 32.28 4.72
CA ASN A 420 3.98 32.83 3.66
C ASN A 420 3.31 31.67 2.89
N ALA A 421 2.47 32.01 1.90
CA ALA A 421 1.73 31.04 1.11
C ALA A 421 2.61 30.14 0.21
N ASP A 422 3.82 30.58 -0.11
CA ASP A 422 4.70 29.88 -1.04
C ASP A 422 5.73 28.99 -0.35
N ASN A 423 6.01 29.18 0.92
CA ASN A 423 7.09 28.48 1.62
C ASN A 423 6.59 27.83 2.91
N GLN A 424 6.99 26.58 3.10
CA GLN A 424 6.70 25.84 4.32
C GLN A 424 7.89 24.97 4.72
N VAL A 425 8.16 24.90 6.01
CA VAL A 425 9.10 23.96 6.63
C VAL A 425 8.34 23.07 7.60
N ARG A 426 8.58 21.78 7.55
CA ARG A 426 8.06 20.79 8.49
C ARG A 426 9.22 20.08 9.17
N LEU A 427 9.11 19.89 10.48
CA LEU A 427 10.01 19.10 11.29
C LEU A 427 9.20 18.02 11.98
N ARG A 428 9.71 16.79 12.04
CA ARG A 428 9.10 15.67 12.77
C ARG A 428 10.18 14.89 13.51
N TYR A 429 9.87 14.53 14.75
CA TYR A 429 10.66 13.59 15.54
C TYR A 429 9.71 12.63 16.24
N GLU A 430 9.92 11.34 16.06
CA GLU A 430 8.95 10.33 16.45
C GLU A 430 9.62 8.98 16.70
N ARG A 431 9.10 8.25 17.68
CA ARG A 431 9.38 6.82 17.82
C ARG A 431 8.28 6.03 17.13
N GLU A 432 8.64 5.39 16.02
CA GLU A 432 7.80 4.46 15.30
C GLU A 432 8.07 3.03 15.80
N VAL A 433 7.02 2.21 15.93
CA VAL A 433 7.14 0.78 16.27
C VAL A 433 6.36 0.01 15.24
N GLY A 434 7.07 -0.85 14.50
CA GLY A 434 6.49 -1.69 13.46
C GLY A 434 5.48 -2.70 14.04
N GLN A 435 4.50 -3.10 13.25
CA GLN A 435 3.66 -4.25 13.57
C GLN A 435 4.31 -5.52 13.06
N LEU A 436 4.31 -6.60 13.86
CA LEU A 436 4.82 -7.90 13.43
C LEU A 436 3.93 -8.46 12.31
N ASP A 437 4.55 -8.86 11.22
CA ASP A 437 3.88 -9.67 10.20
C ASP A 437 3.86 -11.14 10.68
N PHE A 438 2.67 -11.68 10.90
CA PHE A 438 2.54 -13.08 11.30
C PHE A 438 2.92 -14.05 10.18
N GLY A 439 2.97 -13.61 8.91
CA GLY A 439 3.57 -14.39 7.84
C GLY A 439 5.04 -14.72 8.08
N ALA A 440 5.77 -13.84 8.77
CA ALA A 440 7.16 -14.11 9.17
C ALA A 440 7.29 -15.16 10.31
N PHE A 441 6.19 -15.53 10.97
CA PHE A 441 6.17 -16.56 12.00
C PHE A 441 6.06 -17.97 11.41
N THR A 442 5.71 -18.07 10.12
CA THR A 442 5.50 -19.33 9.40
C THR A 442 6.57 -19.52 8.33
N ALA A 443 6.79 -20.76 7.93
CA ALA A 443 7.70 -21.05 6.83
C ALA A 443 7.14 -20.55 5.49
N SER A 444 8.02 -20.38 4.51
CA SER A 444 7.68 -19.99 3.14
C SER A 444 8.67 -20.60 2.14
N THR A 445 8.32 -20.63 0.86
CA THR A 445 9.14 -21.21 -0.19
C THR A 445 9.30 -20.28 -1.39
N ASN A 446 10.35 -20.57 -2.16
CA ASN A 446 10.54 -20.21 -3.57
C ASN A 446 11.34 -21.36 -4.18
N LEU A 447 10.64 -22.38 -4.67
CA LEU A 447 11.26 -23.64 -5.12
C LEU A 447 12.11 -23.44 -6.36
N VAL A 448 11.70 -22.58 -7.30
CA VAL A 448 12.51 -22.20 -8.49
C VAL A 448 13.89 -21.68 -8.09
N ALA A 449 13.97 -20.93 -7.00
CA ALA A 449 15.24 -20.43 -6.47
C ALA A 449 15.95 -21.41 -5.53
N GLY A 450 15.38 -22.61 -5.29
CA GLY A 450 15.90 -23.60 -4.35
C GLY A 450 15.84 -23.13 -2.90
N VAL A 451 14.85 -22.32 -2.53
CA VAL A 451 14.81 -21.66 -1.22
C VAL A 451 13.59 -22.10 -0.42
N VAL A 452 13.86 -22.64 0.77
CA VAL A 452 12.87 -22.79 1.85
C VAL A 452 13.30 -21.92 3.03
N THR A 453 12.41 -21.10 3.53
CA THR A 453 12.63 -20.18 4.66
C THR A 453 11.85 -20.69 5.87
N ALA A 454 12.50 -20.84 7.03
CA ALA A 454 11.83 -21.21 8.28
C ALA A 454 11.06 -20.02 8.85
N GLY A 455 9.98 -20.28 9.60
CA GLY A 455 9.27 -19.26 10.37
C GLY A 455 9.96 -18.92 11.69
N ASN A 456 9.67 -17.74 12.25
CA ASN A 456 10.19 -17.33 13.56
C ASN A 456 9.13 -16.63 14.41
N PRO A 457 8.37 -17.35 15.25
CA PRO A 457 7.42 -16.74 16.19
C PRO A 457 8.06 -15.87 17.28
N ASN A 458 9.40 -15.94 17.45
CA ASN A 458 10.10 -15.15 18.47
C ASN A 458 10.52 -13.74 18.01
N LEU A 459 10.02 -13.26 16.88
CA LEU A 459 10.29 -11.91 16.41
C LEU A 459 9.75 -10.85 17.37
N GLU A 460 10.51 -9.76 17.53
CA GLU A 460 10.09 -8.53 18.19
C GLU A 460 9.84 -7.43 17.16
N PRO A 461 8.90 -6.50 17.41
CA PRO A 461 8.68 -5.35 16.52
C PRO A 461 9.94 -4.51 16.37
N GLN A 462 10.29 -4.20 15.13
CA GLN A 462 11.31 -3.20 14.83
C GLN A 462 10.87 -1.83 15.37
N GLN A 463 11.82 -1.05 15.87
CA GLN A 463 11.59 0.25 16.48
C GLN A 463 12.52 1.28 15.85
N ASP A 464 11.95 2.39 15.38
CA ASP A 464 12.69 3.42 14.68
C ASP A 464 12.53 4.78 15.37
N TRP A 465 13.64 5.45 15.67
CA TRP A 465 13.63 6.87 15.98
C TRP A 465 13.82 7.64 14.68
N ALA A 466 12.73 8.23 14.18
CA ALA A 466 12.70 8.96 12.94
C ALA A 466 12.80 10.47 13.16
N SER A 467 13.77 11.10 12.52
CA SER A 467 13.94 12.56 12.44
C SER A 467 13.73 12.97 10.98
N GLU A 468 12.85 13.94 10.73
CA GLU A 468 12.51 14.38 9.39
C GLU A 468 12.47 15.90 9.31
N ILE A 469 13.02 16.45 8.23
CA ILE A 469 12.85 17.84 7.80
C ILE A 469 12.33 17.84 6.36
N ALA A 470 11.27 18.61 6.11
CA ALA A 470 10.76 18.83 4.77
C ALA A 470 10.64 20.32 4.47
N TYR A 471 11.14 20.75 3.31
CA TYR A 471 10.96 22.09 2.79
C TYR A 471 10.11 22.04 1.52
N GLU A 472 9.06 22.85 1.49
CA GLU A 472 8.10 22.95 0.37
C GLU A 472 8.11 24.37 -0.18
N ARG A 473 8.23 24.47 -1.52
CA ARG A 473 8.16 25.72 -2.27
C ARG A 473 7.10 25.65 -3.34
N HIS A 474 6.13 26.56 -3.29
CA HIS A 474 5.13 26.77 -4.35
C HIS A 474 5.58 27.86 -5.32
N PHE A 475 5.25 27.68 -6.61
CA PHE A 475 5.59 28.61 -7.67
C PHE A 475 4.62 28.49 -8.86
N TRP A 476 4.53 29.54 -9.66
CA TRP A 476 3.73 29.59 -10.90
C TRP A 476 2.25 29.21 -10.73
N GLY A 477 1.69 29.32 -9.55
CA GLY A 477 0.28 29.06 -9.23
C GLY A 477 -0.07 27.59 -9.01
N SER A 478 0.43 26.65 -9.81
CA SER A 478 0.17 25.20 -9.65
C SER A 478 1.43 24.37 -9.56
N GLY A 479 2.60 24.98 -9.49
CA GLY A 479 3.87 24.30 -9.28
C GLY A 479 4.21 24.16 -7.80
N ALA A 480 4.87 23.05 -7.45
CA ALA A 480 5.46 22.84 -6.12
C ALA A 480 6.68 21.91 -6.21
N VAL A 481 7.65 22.14 -5.34
CA VAL A 481 8.74 21.20 -5.07
C VAL A 481 8.84 21.00 -3.57
N VAL A 482 8.95 19.76 -3.16
CA VAL A 482 9.16 19.35 -1.77
C VAL A 482 10.47 18.58 -1.69
N LEU A 483 11.38 19.02 -0.81
CA LEU A 483 12.57 18.27 -0.44
C LEU A 483 12.37 17.75 0.98
N THR A 484 12.47 16.44 1.15
CA THR A 484 12.39 15.78 2.46
C THR A 484 13.70 15.04 2.73
N LEU A 485 14.28 15.28 3.91
CA LEU A 485 15.40 14.51 4.44
C LEU A 485 14.91 13.79 5.70
N ARG A 486 15.18 12.50 5.77
CA ARG A 486 14.80 11.63 6.90
C ARG A 486 16.00 10.84 7.37
N HIS A 487 16.17 10.76 8.68
CA HIS A 487 17.16 9.91 9.36
C HIS A 487 16.45 8.98 10.35
N MET A 488 16.79 7.72 10.32
CA MET A 488 16.23 6.68 11.18
C MET A 488 17.33 5.92 11.90
N GLU A 489 17.26 5.92 13.25
CA GLU A 489 18.00 5.00 14.11
C GLU A 489 17.10 3.79 14.40
N ILE A 490 17.50 2.62 13.94
CA ILE A 490 16.70 1.41 13.96
C ILE A 490 17.21 0.49 15.07
N THR A 491 16.32 -0.04 15.90
CA THR A 491 16.58 -1.12 16.85
C THR A 491 15.70 -2.32 16.56
N ASP A 492 16.18 -3.52 16.87
CA ASP A 492 15.49 -4.78 16.59
C ASP A 492 15.12 -4.94 15.12
N LEU A 493 16.03 -4.46 14.23
CA LEU A 493 15.84 -4.52 12.78
C LEU A 493 15.55 -5.96 12.35
N ILE A 494 14.44 -6.16 11.63
CA ILE A 494 14.03 -7.45 11.11
C ILE A 494 14.64 -7.65 9.73
N ASP A 495 15.49 -8.68 9.61
CA ASP A 495 16.09 -9.14 8.35
C ASP A 495 16.27 -10.66 8.44
N ARG A 496 17.10 -11.28 7.64
CA ARG A 496 17.32 -12.72 7.64
C ARG A 496 18.56 -13.11 8.45
N ALA A 497 18.43 -14.21 9.20
CA ALA A 497 19.53 -14.84 9.90
C ALA A 497 19.45 -16.38 9.78
N PRO A 498 20.58 -17.09 9.90
CA PRO A 498 20.56 -18.54 9.89
C PRO A 498 19.94 -19.12 11.17
N VAL A 499 19.07 -20.12 11.00
CA VAL A 499 18.58 -20.97 12.08
C VAL A 499 18.97 -22.44 11.84
N ARG A 500 19.34 -23.15 12.88
CA ARG A 500 19.65 -24.56 12.80
C ARG A 500 18.43 -25.41 13.17
N ALA A 501 18.02 -26.29 12.26
CA ALA A 501 16.97 -27.25 12.51
C ALA A 501 17.44 -28.39 13.44
N PRO A 502 16.52 -29.19 14.06
CA PRO A 502 16.86 -30.30 14.94
C PRO A 502 17.72 -31.40 14.28
N ASP A 503 17.59 -31.61 12.98
CA ASP A 503 18.38 -32.55 12.18
C ASP A 503 19.80 -32.05 11.87
N GLY A 504 20.09 -30.77 12.21
CA GLY A 504 21.38 -30.13 11.98
C GLY A 504 21.47 -29.33 10.69
N SER A 505 20.46 -29.34 9.84
CA SER A 505 20.36 -28.47 8.65
C SER A 505 20.22 -26.98 9.02
N PHE A 506 20.57 -26.10 8.08
CA PHE A 506 20.42 -24.65 8.26
C PHE A 506 19.38 -24.09 7.30
N PHE A 507 18.54 -23.24 7.83
CA PHE A 507 17.57 -22.45 7.08
C PHE A 507 17.79 -20.95 7.32
N ASP A 508 17.44 -20.09 6.36
CA ASP A 508 17.21 -18.69 6.66
C ASP A 508 15.88 -18.53 7.40
N THR A 509 15.83 -17.56 8.30
CA THR A 509 14.60 -17.18 8.99
C THR A 509 14.55 -15.65 9.13
N PRO A 510 13.37 -15.01 9.12
CA PRO A 510 13.23 -13.65 9.63
C PRO A 510 13.73 -13.59 11.07
N ALA A 511 14.57 -12.60 11.40
CA ALA A 511 15.14 -12.46 12.74
C ALA A 511 15.41 -10.99 13.06
N ASN A 512 15.41 -10.65 14.35
CA ASN A 512 15.93 -9.36 14.81
C ASN A 512 17.46 -9.43 14.80
N ILE A 513 18.10 -8.75 13.85
CA ILE A 513 19.55 -8.81 13.62
C ILE A 513 20.33 -7.68 14.31
N GLY A 514 19.67 -6.93 15.18
CA GLY A 514 20.27 -5.86 15.98
C GLY A 514 19.92 -4.46 15.47
N SER A 515 20.86 -3.54 15.60
CA SER A 515 20.65 -2.13 15.25
C SER A 515 21.10 -1.81 13.82
N GLY A 516 20.40 -0.89 13.19
CA GLY A 516 20.74 -0.35 11.87
C GLY A 516 20.44 1.14 11.80
N LYS A 517 20.74 1.73 10.67
CA LYS A 517 20.36 3.12 10.35
C LYS A 517 20.00 3.27 8.89
N GLU A 518 19.15 4.24 8.61
CA GLU A 518 18.72 4.61 7.27
C GLU A 518 18.62 6.11 7.12
N ASP A 519 19.11 6.62 5.99
CA ASP A 519 19.00 8.02 5.58
C ASP A 519 18.28 8.09 4.23
N ASP A 520 17.22 8.91 4.14
CA ASP A 520 16.47 9.15 2.92
C ASP A 520 16.55 10.61 2.49
N ALA A 521 16.69 10.82 1.18
CA ALA A 521 16.47 12.10 0.52
C ALA A 521 15.39 11.93 -0.54
N VAL A 522 14.25 12.63 -0.36
CA VAL A 522 13.09 12.54 -1.26
C VAL A 522 12.82 13.89 -1.88
N VAL A 523 12.65 13.92 -3.19
CA VAL A 523 12.22 15.09 -3.96
C VAL A 523 10.90 14.78 -4.63
N THR A 524 9.84 15.51 -4.27
CA THR A 524 8.54 15.46 -4.96
C THR A 524 8.36 16.76 -5.75
N ALA A 525 8.05 16.68 -7.04
CA ALA A 525 7.91 17.85 -7.90
C ALA A 525 6.62 17.82 -8.72
N THR A 526 5.97 18.97 -8.81
CA THR A 526 4.88 19.26 -9.75
C THR A 526 5.23 20.53 -10.50
N ILE A 527 5.47 20.44 -11.80
CA ILE A 527 5.96 21.55 -12.62
C ILE A 527 4.98 21.83 -13.75
N PRO A 528 4.19 22.91 -13.68
CA PRO A 528 3.37 23.37 -14.81
C PRO A 528 4.28 23.93 -15.91
N LEU A 529 4.13 23.44 -17.13
CA LEU A 529 5.01 23.81 -18.25
C LEU A 529 4.47 24.97 -19.11
N ASP A 530 3.34 25.55 -18.72
CA ASP A 530 2.74 26.73 -19.41
C ASP A 530 3.75 27.89 -19.53
N LYS A 531 4.58 28.12 -18.51
CA LYS A 531 5.55 29.22 -18.46
C LYS A 531 6.72 29.05 -19.43
N ILE A 532 6.96 27.83 -19.90
CA ILE A 532 7.98 27.53 -20.91
C ILE A 532 7.38 27.28 -22.30
N GLY A 533 6.09 27.64 -22.49
CA GLY A 533 5.41 27.61 -23.79
C GLY A 533 4.60 26.34 -24.08
N LEU A 534 4.64 25.32 -23.22
CA LEU A 534 3.87 24.10 -23.36
C LEU A 534 2.52 24.24 -22.62
N LYS A 535 1.55 24.90 -23.27
CA LYS A 535 0.24 25.16 -22.67
C LYS A 535 -0.51 23.88 -22.33
N GLY A 536 -1.09 23.83 -21.12
CA GLY A 536 -1.85 22.69 -20.62
C GLY A 536 -0.98 21.48 -20.30
N ALA A 537 0.36 21.62 -20.26
CA ALA A 537 1.28 20.55 -19.93
C ALA A 537 1.75 20.64 -18.48
N GLN A 538 1.96 19.47 -17.86
CA GLN A 538 2.48 19.31 -16.51
C GLN A 538 3.47 18.14 -16.48
N LEU A 539 4.56 18.33 -15.75
CA LEU A 539 5.48 17.26 -15.35
C LEU A 539 5.34 17.06 -13.84
N ARG A 540 5.20 15.82 -13.42
CA ARG A 540 5.12 15.43 -12.02
C ARG A 540 6.03 14.23 -11.79
N GLY A 541 6.58 14.09 -10.60
CA GLY A 541 7.37 12.91 -10.25
C GLY A 541 7.94 13.00 -8.87
N ASP A 542 8.44 11.85 -8.45
CA ASP A 542 9.12 11.63 -7.19
C ASP A 542 10.47 10.97 -7.45
N TYR A 543 11.46 11.34 -6.65
CA TYR A 543 12.75 10.69 -6.60
C TYR A 543 13.15 10.47 -5.16
N THR A 544 13.47 9.23 -4.81
CA THR A 544 13.98 8.85 -3.49
C THR A 544 15.38 8.28 -3.63
N ARG A 545 16.30 8.76 -2.81
CA ARG A 545 17.61 8.17 -2.61
C ARG A 545 17.72 7.67 -1.17
N ARG A 546 18.14 6.41 -0.99
CA ARG A 546 18.30 5.74 0.32
C ARG A 546 19.74 5.32 0.53
N TRP A 547 20.18 5.47 1.78
CA TRP A 547 21.41 4.91 2.31
C TRP A 547 21.06 4.19 3.60
N SER A 548 21.48 2.94 3.73
CA SER A 548 21.25 2.17 4.94
C SER A 548 22.48 1.36 5.34
N GLU A 549 22.59 1.06 6.61
CA GLU A 549 23.71 0.29 7.16
C GLU A 549 23.22 -0.61 8.29
N VAL A 550 23.61 -1.89 8.25
CA VAL A 550 23.38 -2.88 9.32
C VAL A 550 24.55 -3.84 9.37
N LEU A 551 24.77 -4.49 10.52
CA LEU A 551 25.72 -5.60 10.63
C LEU A 551 25.10 -6.88 10.04
N ASP A 552 25.82 -7.54 9.14
CA ASP A 552 25.42 -8.82 8.57
C ASP A 552 25.62 -9.93 9.61
N PRO A 553 24.57 -10.66 10.00
CA PRO A 553 24.66 -11.69 11.05
C PRO A 553 25.52 -12.90 10.64
N THR A 554 25.76 -13.10 9.33
CA THR A 554 26.59 -14.19 8.81
C THR A 554 28.06 -13.81 8.75
N THR A 555 28.37 -12.58 8.26
CA THR A 555 29.76 -12.17 7.98
C THR A 555 30.36 -11.26 9.04
N GLY A 556 29.54 -10.62 9.87
CA GLY A 556 29.94 -9.55 10.80
C GLY A 556 30.35 -8.24 10.11
N GLY A 557 30.29 -8.17 8.80
CA GLY A 557 30.58 -6.96 8.03
C GLY A 557 29.36 -6.02 7.93
N LYS A 558 29.62 -4.75 7.60
CA LYS A 558 28.56 -3.78 7.32
C LYS A 558 27.99 -3.98 5.92
N ARG A 559 26.67 -3.87 5.78
CA ARG A 559 25.95 -3.94 4.51
C ARG A 559 24.70 -3.05 4.50
N PRO A 560 24.12 -2.76 3.32
CA PRO A 560 22.74 -2.21 3.25
C PRO A 560 21.71 -3.19 3.84
N ILE A 561 20.56 -2.66 4.25
CA ILE A 561 19.39 -3.45 4.67
C ILE A 561 18.87 -4.23 3.45
N SER A 562 18.46 -5.49 3.66
CA SER A 562 17.90 -6.34 2.59
C SER A 562 16.62 -5.77 2.01
N GLY A 563 16.40 -5.98 0.69
CA GLY A 563 15.18 -5.62 -0.01
C GLY A 563 14.99 -4.13 -0.28
N GLN A 564 15.92 -3.28 0.14
CA GLN A 564 15.83 -1.83 -0.11
C GLN A 564 16.34 -1.47 -1.51
N HIS A 565 15.61 -0.58 -2.17
CA HIS A 565 16.06 0.10 -3.38
C HIS A 565 16.92 1.31 -2.99
N PRO A 566 18.21 1.35 -3.37
CA PRO A 566 19.04 2.53 -3.14
C PRO A 566 18.51 3.79 -3.80
N SER A 567 17.72 3.64 -4.86
CA SER A 567 16.99 4.74 -5.49
C SER A 567 15.70 4.23 -6.11
N ASP A 568 14.64 5.01 -5.95
CA ASP A 568 13.35 4.85 -6.61
C ASP A 568 12.96 6.16 -7.28
N TRP A 569 12.26 6.08 -8.41
CA TRP A 569 11.72 7.25 -9.07
C TRP A 569 10.51 6.90 -9.92
N ASP A 570 9.65 7.89 -10.07
CA ASP A 570 8.60 7.93 -11.09
C ASP A 570 8.52 9.32 -11.73
N ALA A 571 8.03 9.38 -12.95
CA ALA A 571 7.81 10.60 -13.68
C ALA A 571 6.57 10.50 -14.57
N HIS A 572 5.73 11.52 -14.52
CA HIS A 572 4.47 11.60 -15.26
C HIS A 572 4.43 12.90 -16.04
N TYR A 573 4.46 12.82 -17.35
CA TYR A 573 4.18 13.94 -18.24
C TYR A 573 2.78 13.81 -18.80
N SER A 574 2.00 14.88 -18.75
CA SER A 574 0.70 14.95 -19.43
C SER A 574 0.47 16.34 -20.03
N GLN A 575 -0.24 16.38 -21.16
CA GLN A 575 -0.67 17.63 -21.80
C GLN A 575 -2.10 17.52 -22.31
N THR A 576 -2.93 18.51 -21.98
CA THR A 576 -4.30 18.62 -22.46
C THR A 576 -4.37 19.57 -23.66
N VAL A 577 -4.91 19.08 -24.79
CA VAL A 577 -5.13 19.85 -26.02
C VAL A 577 -6.54 19.60 -26.52
N GLY A 578 -7.43 20.54 -26.28
CA GLY A 578 -8.85 20.39 -26.61
C GLY A 578 -9.50 19.24 -25.86
N VAL A 579 -9.99 18.24 -26.59
CA VAL A 579 -10.62 17.02 -26.02
C VAL A 579 -9.65 15.87 -25.86
N PHE A 580 -8.37 16.07 -26.13
CA PHE A 580 -7.32 15.04 -26.01
C PHE A 580 -6.40 15.36 -24.84
N ILE A 581 -6.03 14.29 -24.12
CA ILE A 581 -4.92 14.30 -23.16
C ILE A 581 -3.93 13.25 -23.65
N TYR A 582 -2.68 13.61 -23.77
CA TYR A 582 -1.61 12.66 -24.07
C TYR A 582 -0.46 12.82 -23.09
N GLY A 583 0.28 11.75 -22.89
CA GLY A 583 1.36 11.77 -21.94
C GLY A 583 2.20 10.53 -21.97
N VAL A 584 3.13 10.49 -21.01
CA VAL A 584 4.04 9.37 -20.78
C VAL A 584 4.20 9.21 -19.29
N ASP A 585 4.01 7.99 -18.80
CA ASP A 585 4.36 7.56 -17.46
C ASP A 585 5.65 6.73 -17.51
N ALA A 586 6.57 6.98 -16.60
CA ALA A 586 7.83 6.25 -16.52
C ALA A 586 8.25 6.01 -15.07
N TYR A 587 8.72 4.79 -14.76
CA TYR A 587 9.20 4.41 -13.44
C TYR A 587 10.13 3.19 -13.51
N GLY A 588 10.71 2.80 -12.38
CA GLY A 588 11.61 1.64 -12.27
C GLY A 588 13.08 2.02 -12.42
N GLY A 589 13.90 1.15 -13.03
CA GLY A 589 15.34 1.37 -13.11
C GLY A 589 16.03 1.21 -11.75
N TRP A 590 15.52 0.34 -10.88
CA TRP A 590 16.06 0.08 -9.56
C TRP A 590 16.79 -1.27 -9.48
N GLN A 591 17.57 -1.43 -8.42
CA GLN A 591 18.23 -2.66 -8.04
C GLN A 591 18.12 -2.83 -6.52
N GLN A 592 17.83 -4.06 -6.06
CA GLN A 592 17.86 -4.42 -4.65
C GLN A 592 18.75 -5.62 -4.40
N ARG A 593 19.12 -5.83 -3.13
CA ARG A 593 19.86 -7.01 -2.68
C ARG A 593 19.18 -7.61 -1.45
N ASN A 594 19.05 -8.93 -1.46
CA ASN A 594 18.59 -9.71 -0.31
C ASN A 594 19.74 -10.61 0.14
N TYR A 595 20.10 -10.50 1.41
CA TYR A 595 21.23 -11.22 1.97
C TYR A 595 20.70 -12.40 2.78
N ARG A 596 21.17 -13.61 2.42
CA ARG A 596 20.91 -14.87 3.12
C ARG A 596 22.20 -15.39 3.70
N PHE A 597 22.14 -16.43 4.57
CA PHE A 597 23.37 -16.98 5.13
C PHE A 597 24.27 -17.64 4.06
N ASN A 598 23.67 -18.24 3.03
CA ASN A 598 24.35 -18.98 1.97
C ASN A 598 24.09 -18.43 0.56
N ALA A 599 23.47 -17.25 0.43
CA ALA A 599 23.22 -16.64 -0.88
C ALA A 599 23.11 -15.11 -0.79
N ILE A 600 23.33 -14.44 -1.92
CA ILE A 600 22.94 -13.05 -2.15
C ILE A 600 22.07 -13.04 -3.40
N GLN A 601 20.82 -12.61 -3.25
CA GLN A 601 19.93 -12.38 -4.38
C GLN A 601 19.99 -10.90 -4.78
N ILE A 602 20.19 -10.65 -6.06
CA ILE A 602 20.26 -9.31 -6.64
C ILE A 602 19.18 -9.21 -7.71
N ASP A 603 18.19 -8.36 -7.47
CA ASP A 603 17.10 -8.12 -8.40
C ASP A 603 17.29 -6.75 -9.04
N LYS A 604 17.20 -6.69 -10.36
CA LYS A 604 17.34 -5.46 -11.14
C LYS A 604 16.18 -5.34 -12.12
N LEU A 605 15.41 -4.27 -11.98
CA LEU A 605 14.32 -3.92 -12.87
C LEU A 605 14.74 -2.82 -13.83
N GLY A 606 14.46 -2.99 -15.13
CA GLY A 606 14.63 -1.94 -16.13
C GLY A 606 13.56 -0.84 -16.00
N THR A 607 13.75 0.27 -16.71
CA THR A 607 12.78 1.38 -16.74
C THR A 607 11.54 0.98 -17.52
N PHE A 608 10.39 1.16 -16.90
CA PHE A 608 9.07 0.98 -17.49
C PHE A 608 8.60 2.31 -18.08
N VAL A 609 8.11 2.31 -19.32
CA VAL A 609 7.62 3.51 -20.01
C VAL A 609 6.30 3.20 -20.66
N THR A 610 5.27 4.03 -20.36
CA THR A 610 3.89 3.88 -20.83
C THR A 610 3.41 5.19 -21.47
N PRO A 611 3.55 5.39 -22.78
CA PRO A 611 2.85 6.47 -23.48
C PRO A 611 1.36 6.19 -23.55
N PHE A 612 0.55 7.27 -23.51
CA PHE A 612 -0.89 7.19 -23.60
C PHE A 612 -1.53 8.33 -24.35
N VAL A 613 -2.73 8.09 -24.86
CA VAL A 613 -3.64 9.10 -25.39
C VAL A 613 -5.05 8.84 -24.83
N GLU A 614 -5.67 9.86 -24.27
CA GLU A 614 -7.05 9.82 -23.80
C GLU A 614 -7.90 10.82 -24.57
N TRP A 615 -9.02 10.37 -25.13
CA TRP A 615 -10.03 11.18 -25.81
C TRP A 615 -11.23 11.39 -24.89
N LYS A 616 -11.55 12.64 -24.60
CA LYS A 616 -12.66 13.08 -23.74
C LYS A 616 -13.61 13.97 -24.53
N PRO A 617 -14.55 13.41 -25.30
CA PRO A 617 -15.52 14.21 -26.08
C PRO A 617 -16.44 15.03 -25.18
N ASN A 618 -16.64 14.60 -23.94
CA ASN A 618 -17.39 15.32 -22.91
C ASN A 618 -16.95 14.85 -21.51
N PRO A 619 -17.34 15.56 -20.42
CA PRO A 619 -16.93 15.21 -19.05
C PRO A 619 -17.40 13.83 -18.55
N LYS A 620 -18.38 13.21 -19.23
CA LYS A 620 -18.98 11.92 -18.82
C LYS A 620 -18.44 10.71 -19.57
N LEU A 621 -17.60 10.91 -20.61
CA LEU A 621 -17.09 9.82 -21.44
C LEU A 621 -15.61 10.02 -21.72
N SER A 622 -14.80 8.98 -21.48
CA SER A 622 -13.41 8.95 -21.92
C SER A 622 -13.03 7.60 -22.50
N TRP A 623 -12.15 7.65 -23.50
CA TRP A 623 -11.46 6.51 -24.08
C TRP A 623 -9.97 6.75 -23.92
N ARG A 624 -9.25 5.78 -23.38
CA ARG A 624 -7.80 5.85 -23.22
C ARG A 624 -7.14 4.65 -23.87
N ILE A 625 -6.09 4.91 -24.61
CA ILE A 625 -5.20 3.91 -25.18
C ILE A 625 -3.83 4.11 -24.52
N GLU A 626 -3.21 3.02 -24.10
CA GLU A 626 -1.87 2.98 -23.54
C GLU A 626 -1.07 1.88 -24.23
N LEU A 627 0.23 2.09 -24.29
CA LEU A 627 1.18 1.06 -24.70
C LEU A 627 2.13 0.83 -23.54
N ASP A 628 1.81 -0.15 -22.69
CA ASP A 628 2.61 -0.44 -21.52
C ASP A 628 3.89 -1.14 -21.89
N ASN A 629 4.94 -0.85 -21.12
CA ASN A 629 6.26 -1.45 -21.32
C ASN A 629 6.80 -1.28 -22.75
N VAL A 630 6.67 -0.08 -23.33
CA VAL A 630 7.16 0.19 -24.71
C VAL A 630 8.66 -0.07 -24.85
N THR A 631 9.42 0.06 -23.78
CA THR A 631 10.85 -0.20 -23.69
C THR A 631 11.21 -1.68 -23.69
N ALA A 632 10.21 -2.57 -23.59
CA ALA A 632 10.42 -4.03 -23.44
C ALA A 632 11.43 -4.33 -22.32
N ARG A 633 11.23 -3.69 -21.15
CA ARG A 633 12.11 -3.86 -19.99
C ARG A 633 12.30 -5.33 -19.65
N GLY A 634 13.50 -5.68 -19.18
CA GLY A 634 13.77 -6.97 -18.58
C GLY A 634 13.78 -6.87 -17.06
N PHE A 635 13.47 -7.98 -16.42
CA PHE A 635 13.69 -8.21 -15.01
C PHE A 635 14.82 -9.22 -14.85
N LYS A 636 15.92 -8.79 -14.22
CA LYS A 636 17.10 -9.63 -14.04
C LYS A 636 17.21 -10.04 -12.58
N HIS A 637 17.18 -11.35 -12.33
CA HIS A 637 17.52 -11.98 -11.07
C HIS A 637 18.93 -12.56 -11.14
N THR A 638 19.72 -12.33 -10.10
CA THR A 638 21.05 -12.94 -9.96
C THR A 638 21.14 -13.55 -8.57
N PHE A 639 21.47 -14.83 -8.50
CA PHE A 639 21.69 -15.58 -7.25
C PHE A 639 23.16 -15.96 -7.16
N GLU A 640 23.86 -15.34 -6.21
CA GLU A 640 25.23 -15.72 -5.82
C GLU A 640 25.10 -16.75 -4.71
N ASN A 641 25.29 -18.05 -5.01
CA ASN A 641 25.07 -19.14 -4.10
C ASN A 641 26.39 -19.69 -3.51
N TYR A 642 26.35 -20.07 -2.27
CA TYR A 642 27.46 -20.62 -1.49
C TYR A 642 27.04 -21.98 -0.91
N ASN A 643 27.93 -22.97 -0.90
CA ASN A 643 27.67 -24.29 -0.34
C ASN A 643 27.76 -24.29 1.20
N GLY A 644 27.36 -23.24 1.86
CA GLY A 644 27.40 -23.05 3.31
C GLY A 644 27.43 -21.55 3.67
N PRO A 645 27.73 -21.18 4.92
CA PRO A 645 27.78 -19.79 5.35
C PRO A 645 28.77 -18.97 4.51
N ARG A 646 28.35 -17.81 4.01
CA ARG A 646 29.10 -16.92 3.09
C ARG A 646 30.47 -16.48 3.60
N ASN A 647 30.69 -16.51 4.92
CA ASN A 647 31.97 -16.16 5.55
C ASN A 647 32.93 -17.36 5.67
N LEU A 648 32.47 -18.59 5.43
CA LEU A 648 33.25 -19.80 5.65
C LEU A 648 33.61 -20.52 4.36
N VAL A 649 32.85 -20.30 3.29
CA VAL A 649 33.04 -21.03 2.02
C VAL A 649 33.12 -20.05 0.85
N PRO A 650 33.84 -20.39 -0.24
CA PRO A 650 33.88 -19.57 -1.44
C PRO A 650 32.55 -19.60 -2.18
N LEU A 651 32.36 -18.61 -3.07
CA LEU A 651 31.24 -18.58 -4.02
C LEU A 651 31.22 -19.89 -4.85
N ALA A 652 30.07 -20.59 -4.81
CA ALA A 652 29.89 -21.83 -5.52
C ALA A 652 29.37 -21.60 -6.94
N THR A 653 28.27 -20.89 -7.07
CA THR A 653 27.65 -20.61 -8.37
C THR A 653 27.07 -19.19 -8.44
N VAL A 654 26.95 -18.67 -9.67
CA VAL A 654 26.18 -17.47 -10.00
C VAL A 654 25.11 -17.87 -11.01
N ASP A 655 23.85 -17.92 -10.60
CA ASP A 655 22.70 -18.16 -11.46
C ASP A 655 22.10 -16.81 -11.88
N GLN A 656 21.88 -16.61 -13.18
CA GLN A 656 21.27 -15.40 -13.74
C GLN A 656 20.06 -15.78 -14.58
N ARG A 657 18.94 -15.15 -14.24
CA ARG A 657 17.66 -15.29 -14.93
C ARG A 657 17.25 -13.91 -15.42
N ILE A 658 16.99 -13.76 -16.71
CA ILE A 658 16.57 -12.50 -17.31
C ILE A 658 15.24 -12.78 -18.01
N VAL A 659 14.16 -12.22 -17.48
CA VAL A 659 12.83 -12.38 -18.09
C VAL A 659 12.37 -11.07 -18.70
N HIS A 660 11.73 -11.16 -19.86
CA HIS A 660 11.16 -10.03 -20.58
C HIS A 660 9.64 -10.21 -20.66
N PRO A 661 8.86 -9.53 -19.82
CA PRO A 661 7.42 -9.48 -19.99
C PRO A 661 7.08 -8.78 -21.30
N GLY A 662 6.02 -9.19 -21.96
CA GLY A 662 5.58 -8.60 -23.22
C GLY A 662 5.25 -7.10 -23.08
N ARG A 663 5.12 -6.42 -24.23
CA ARG A 663 4.46 -5.11 -24.29
C ARG A 663 2.96 -5.32 -24.22
N VAL A 664 2.25 -4.42 -23.52
CA VAL A 664 0.81 -4.54 -23.36
C VAL A 664 0.10 -3.37 -24.04
N PHE A 665 -0.78 -3.68 -24.96
CA PHE A 665 -1.74 -2.74 -25.50
C PHE A 665 -2.96 -2.70 -24.57
N TYR A 666 -3.27 -1.52 -24.04
CA TYR A 666 -4.37 -1.28 -23.11
C TYR A 666 -5.38 -0.33 -23.72
N LEU A 667 -6.67 -0.75 -23.74
CA LEU A 667 -7.81 0.07 -24.14
C LEU A 667 -8.77 0.21 -22.96
N ARG A 668 -9.15 1.43 -22.62
CA ARG A 668 -10.08 1.72 -21.54
C ARG A 668 -11.24 2.61 -22.01
N LEU A 669 -12.44 2.19 -21.68
CA LEU A 669 -13.66 3.00 -21.73
C LEU A 669 -14.11 3.34 -20.32
N ARG A 670 -14.33 4.62 -20.04
CA ARG A 670 -14.98 5.09 -18.80
C ARG A 670 -16.19 5.93 -19.16
N LYS A 671 -17.33 5.62 -18.53
CA LYS A 671 -18.57 6.39 -18.68
C LYS A 671 -19.16 6.67 -17.30
N THR A 672 -19.49 7.93 -17.03
CA THR A 672 -20.12 8.35 -15.79
C THR A 672 -21.60 8.66 -16.03
N PHE A 673 -22.43 8.41 -15.02
CA PHE A 673 -23.88 8.60 -15.02
C PHE A 673 -24.27 9.50 -13.84
N GLY A 674 -25.42 10.17 -13.98
CA GLY A 674 -25.89 11.14 -13.00
C GLY A 674 -25.41 12.55 -13.31
N ASN A 675 -25.89 13.53 -12.55
CA ASN A 675 -25.57 14.96 -12.72
C ASN A 675 -24.41 15.38 -11.83
#